data_89f703afa9f7e3fcc003202767c4e15b
#
_entry.id   89f703afa9f7e3fcc003202767c4e15b
#
_cell.length_a   1.000
_cell.length_b   1.000
_cell.length_c   1.000
_cell.angle_alpha   90.00
_cell.angle_beta   90.00
_cell.angle_gamma   90.00
#
_symmetry.space_group_name_H-M   'P 1'
#
loop_
_entity.id
_entity.type
_entity.pdbx_description
1 polymer ?
#
loop_
_entity_poly.entity_id
_entity_poly.type
_entity_poly.pdbx_seq_one_letter_code
_entity_poly.pdbx_strand_id
1 'polypeptide(L)'
;LLRNIALPFLFAIIPISEILASHIRAGEIIAENINNSPLSWQFTLILFTDLSSDVQSEAVDFDFGDGTPGVNVPRSSFFDLGNGTAENTYVVNHTFNSAIGARFVVSATEENRNACIINFDNSVNTPFHVSTEIILDAAVGINSTPRFTQIPVVNADFGQRWVFDNGGFDPDVNDSVSYEWTIPKLSPGTNVLNYRDPDVVAGGLTEDGSAQAFIDLDPATGVLVWDAPNLLGCFNIAFNIVEWKQNPFTGEYLRRSVVTRDMQIIVRDFDNLRPLITAPADTCVVAGTTLRLVAVAEDQNTPPDFIYLSASGEPFEVAQSPATFSPDPDDSVSSPGAINFQWDTRCVHVRKKPYRVVFRVDDARPIREQLTDFAETNITVIGPAPQLDTAILENENIRIRWSPYFCSNAVSMKIFRRKGDFPFQLDSCFTGAPSGFVEIGKVSINTLEFLDDNNGAGLEKGPKYCYVLVAEYPDGALSRPSNEKCNALPIDIPLITNVDIELTASNGRINVKWTRPLELDSVINPPPYRYDLFGNSQSNLLFSGNDLMDTSFVWNGADTEGFQNKAILHFTSNGNIFQDSVSASSVLLTSTPGGQRVQLDWSADVPWSNNGQYHLIYKRNNISGVYELLDSIFADGNNYSYLDQGQANGIPLIDGEEYCYFVETRGSYYNDVYSQVFSNRSQISCDIPQDSVPPCPPILSLEVPDCDSLLADKECSSVLADIPNSNLLKWTPDFSEGCDRDIAEYRIYYKASSDGEYQLLSSVLYDTLIFEHGIEGDLSGCYVVTAVDSFDNESAFSNEVCRDNCIYFELPNVFTPNNDEWNNTFIPCPEPRFVKSIEFEVYNRWGRPLRIINDDPMINWDGLDQSGNEVPAGYYFYKADVDFFRLNPEDSKKTFKGWIWLAR
;
A
#
# COMPACT_ATOMS: atom_id res chain seq x y z
N LEU A 1 -14.13 83.85 53.93
CA LEU A 1 -15.46 83.28 53.54
C LEU A 1 -15.53 83.16 52.05
N LEU A 2 -14.96 82.16 51.47
CA LEU A 2 -15.20 81.82 50.10
C LEU A 2 -15.12 80.31 50.04
N ARG A 3 -16.27 79.67 49.80
CA ARG A 3 -16.47 78.17 49.58
C ARG A 3 -16.11 77.84 48.11
N ASN A 4 -15.11 76.99 47.93
CA ASN A 4 -14.85 76.34 46.61
C ASN A 4 -15.79 75.14 46.53
N ILE A 5 -16.56 75.14 45.47
CA ILE A 5 -17.37 74.00 44.97
C ILE A 5 -16.51 73.30 43.94
N ALA A 6 -16.02 72.12 44.25
CA ALA A 6 -15.38 71.22 43.29
C ALA A 6 -16.44 70.22 42.81
N LEU A 7 -16.69 70.20 41.53
CA LEU A 7 -17.59 69.22 40.80
C LEU A 7 -16.72 68.01 40.51
N PRO A 8 -17.12 66.81 40.91
CA PRO A 8 -16.42 65.58 40.43
C PRO A 8 -17.00 65.15 39.01
N PHE A 9 -16.14 65.16 38.05
CA PHE A 9 -16.38 64.46 36.80
C PHE A 9 -16.40 62.96 37.05
N LEU A 10 -17.58 62.36 36.99
CA LEU A 10 -17.75 60.93 37.04
C LEU A 10 -17.48 60.38 35.61
N PHE A 11 -16.26 59.85 35.39
CA PHE A 11 -15.96 59.01 34.21
C PHE A 11 -16.66 57.67 34.42
N ALA A 12 -17.79 57.49 33.76
CA ALA A 12 -18.37 56.15 33.59
C ALA A 12 -17.43 55.35 32.69
N ILE A 13 -16.61 54.49 33.31
CA ILE A 13 -15.92 53.40 32.63
C ILE A 13 -17.05 52.42 32.27
N ILE A 14 -17.51 52.46 31.04
CA ILE A 14 -18.29 51.34 30.44
C ILE A 14 -17.24 50.23 30.19
N PRO A 15 -17.35 49.07 30.86
CA PRO A 15 -16.56 47.98 30.43
C PRO A 15 -17.02 47.57 29.04
N ILE A 16 -16.24 47.83 28.04
CA ILE A 16 -16.40 47.17 26.75
C ILE A 16 -16.01 45.73 27.08
N SER A 17 -16.98 44.89 27.43
CA SER A 17 -16.83 43.48 27.32
C SER A 17 -16.69 43.21 25.83
N GLU A 18 -15.49 42.97 25.34
CA GLU A 18 -15.32 42.27 24.08
C GLU A 18 -16.11 40.97 24.23
N ILE A 19 -17.24 40.88 23.59
CA ILE A 19 -18.00 39.64 23.42
C ILE A 19 -17.14 38.83 22.46
N LEU A 20 -16.26 38.04 23.01
CA LEU A 20 -15.52 37.04 22.23
C LEU A 20 -16.52 35.96 21.78
N ALA A 21 -17.06 36.13 20.59
CA ALA A 21 -17.92 35.14 19.94
C ALA A 21 -17.04 33.94 19.51
N SER A 22 -17.07 32.90 20.30
CA SER A 22 -16.27 31.69 20.07
C SER A 22 -17.19 30.50 20.18
N HIS A 23 -17.50 29.79 19.07
CA HIS A 23 -18.58 28.82 19.14
C HIS A 23 -18.43 27.57 18.29
N ILE A 24 -17.54 27.50 17.28
CA ILE A 24 -17.47 26.33 16.39
C ILE A 24 -16.43 25.34 16.90
N ARG A 25 -16.87 24.11 17.10
CA ARG A 25 -16.07 22.97 17.55
C ARG A 25 -15.68 22.03 16.42
N ALA A 26 -16.59 21.81 15.46
CA ALA A 26 -16.35 20.94 14.33
C ALA A 26 -17.32 21.24 13.18
N GLY A 27 -17.02 20.74 11.98
CA GLY A 27 -17.95 20.79 10.86
C GLY A 27 -17.46 20.06 9.63
N GLU A 28 -18.41 19.81 8.73
CA GLU A 28 -18.21 19.18 7.42
C GLU A 28 -19.36 19.53 6.48
N ILE A 29 -19.11 19.38 5.15
CA ILE A 29 -20.14 19.50 4.12
C ILE A 29 -20.25 18.18 3.39
N ILE A 30 -21.41 17.54 3.40
CA ILE A 30 -21.73 16.38 2.59
C ILE A 30 -22.60 16.77 1.40
N ALA A 31 -22.55 16.01 0.32
CA ALA A 31 -23.30 16.29 -0.89
C ALA A 31 -23.87 15.05 -1.55
N GLU A 32 -25.02 15.16 -2.16
CA GLU A 32 -25.65 14.09 -2.92
C GLU A 32 -26.33 14.63 -4.19
N ASN A 33 -26.31 13.82 -5.24
CA ASN A 33 -27.04 14.15 -6.46
C ASN A 33 -28.55 14.05 -6.23
N ILE A 34 -29.29 15.05 -6.72
CA ILE A 34 -30.74 15.07 -6.68
C ILE A 34 -31.33 15.01 -8.09
N ASN A 35 -32.61 14.61 -8.19
CA ASN A 35 -33.38 14.56 -9.43
C ASN A 35 -32.79 13.67 -10.54
N ASN A 36 -31.96 12.64 -10.20
CA ASN A 36 -31.22 11.84 -11.19
C ASN A 36 -30.38 12.66 -12.17
N SER A 37 -29.86 13.79 -11.72
CA SER A 37 -29.06 14.69 -12.53
C SER A 37 -27.64 14.80 -11.99
N PRO A 38 -26.60 14.53 -12.77
CA PRO A 38 -25.21 14.68 -12.33
C PRO A 38 -24.82 16.15 -12.08
N LEU A 39 -25.64 17.12 -12.55
CA LEU A 39 -25.39 18.55 -12.37
C LEU A 39 -26.12 19.16 -11.16
N SER A 40 -27.12 18.45 -10.62
CA SER A 40 -27.95 18.99 -9.52
C SER A 40 -27.61 18.27 -8.23
N TRP A 41 -27.21 19.06 -7.24
CA TRP A 41 -26.74 18.57 -5.97
C TRP A 41 -27.49 19.21 -4.79
N GLN A 42 -27.67 18.44 -3.73
CA GLN A 42 -28.02 18.94 -2.42
C GLN A 42 -26.75 18.93 -1.56
N PHE A 43 -26.43 20.06 -0.94
CA PHE A 43 -25.35 20.20 0.02
C PHE A 43 -25.92 20.35 1.41
N THR A 44 -25.34 19.62 2.35
CA THR A 44 -25.69 19.67 3.76
C THR A 44 -24.44 20.00 4.58
N LEU A 45 -24.37 21.21 5.12
CA LEU A 45 -23.37 21.60 6.10
C LEU A 45 -23.86 21.16 7.48
N ILE A 46 -23.00 20.48 8.23
CA ILE A 46 -23.20 20.10 9.62
C ILE A 46 -22.15 20.84 10.46
N LEU A 47 -22.60 21.72 11.36
CA LEU A 47 -21.74 22.44 12.29
C LEU A 47 -22.02 22.02 13.74
N PHE A 48 -20.96 21.77 14.47
CA PHE A 48 -21.02 21.50 15.91
C PHE A 48 -20.58 22.74 16.69
N THR A 49 -21.47 23.31 17.49
CA THR A 49 -21.25 24.60 18.17
C THR A 49 -21.27 24.47 19.68
N ASP A 50 -20.53 25.32 20.36
CA ASP A 50 -20.50 25.44 21.82
C ASP A 50 -21.75 26.15 22.34
N LEU A 51 -22.58 25.45 23.12
CA LEU A 51 -23.81 26.01 23.70
C LEU A 51 -23.55 27.08 24.80
N SER A 52 -22.31 27.18 25.31
CA SER A 52 -21.96 28.22 26.27
C SER A 52 -21.69 29.57 25.59
N SER A 53 -21.66 29.63 24.26
CA SER A 53 -21.52 30.87 23.49
C SER A 53 -22.89 31.54 23.29
N ASP A 54 -22.94 32.87 23.45
CA ASP A 54 -24.13 33.68 23.17
C ASP A 54 -24.39 33.83 21.65
N VAL A 55 -23.44 33.44 20.82
CA VAL A 55 -23.57 33.54 19.34
C VAL A 55 -23.89 32.15 18.79
N GLN A 56 -24.98 32.08 18.05
CA GLN A 56 -25.39 30.86 17.32
C GLN A 56 -25.63 31.26 15.86
N SER A 57 -24.95 30.52 14.92
CA SER A 57 -25.09 30.78 13.49
C SER A 57 -26.52 30.46 12.99
N GLU A 58 -27.39 31.42 12.88
CA GLU A 58 -28.75 31.24 12.35
C GLU A 58 -28.78 31.02 10.84
N ALA A 59 -27.76 31.45 10.12
CA ALA A 59 -27.58 31.27 8.69
C ALA A 59 -26.07 31.29 8.36
N VAL A 60 -25.66 30.57 7.32
CA VAL A 60 -24.25 30.43 6.87
C VAL A 60 -24.16 30.72 5.38
N ASP A 61 -23.07 31.36 4.97
CA ASP A 61 -22.81 31.69 3.57
C ASP A 61 -22.11 30.50 2.88
N PHE A 62 -22.75 29.98 1.82
CA PHE A 62 -22.17 28.94 0.94
C PHE A 62 -21.57 29.59 -0.31
N ASP A 63 -20.35 29.13 -0.67
CA ASP A 63 -19.73 29.36 -1.97
C ASP A 63 -19.67 28.03 -2.75
N PHE A 64 -20.23 27.97 -3.95
CA PHE A 64 -20.25 26.76 -4.79
C PHE A 64 -19.01 26.59 -5.66
N GLY A 65 -18.10 27.58 -5.67
CA GLY A 65 -16.83 27.49 -6.43
C GLY A 65 -17.00 27.54 -7.94
N ASP A 66 -18.20 27.82 -8.46
CA ASP A 66 -18.51 27.92 -9.90
C ASP A 66 -18.61 29.36 -10.42
N GLY A 67 -18.30 30.34 -9.57
CA GLY A 67 -18.36 31.75 -9.86
C GLY A 67 -19.77 32.38 -9.74
N THR A 68 -20.76 31.58 -9.32
CA THR A 68 -22.06 32.14 -8.91
C THR A 68 -21.93 32.88 -7.57
N PRO A 69 -22.74 33.92 -7.30
CA PRO A 69 -22.74 34.58 -5.99
C PRO A 69 -23.03 33.59 -4.86
N GLY A 70 -22.33 33.75 -3.75
CA GLY A 70 -22.60 32.98 -2.54
C GLY A 70 -24.05 33.12 -2.08
N VAL A 71 -24.57 32.08 -1.43
CA VAL A 71 -25.94 32.00 -0.94
C VAL A 71 -25.95 31.91 0.57
N ASN A 72 -26.66 32.85 1.22
CA ASN A 72 -26.91 32.78 2.66
C ASN A 72 -28.02 31.76 2.97
N VAL A 73 -27.68 30.70 3.67
CA VAL A 73 -28.55 29.53 3.92
C VAL A 73 -28.98 29.55 5.39
N PRO A 74 -30.29 29.64 5.69
CA PRO A 74 -30.76 29.56 7.06
C PRO A 74 -30.58 28.16 7.64
N ARG A 75 -30.41 28.06 8.96
CA ARG A 75 -30.36 26.82 9.71
C ARG A 75 -31.63 26.00 9.51
N SER A 76 -31.47 24.75 9.06
CA SER A 76 -32.56 23.81 8.80
C SER A 76 -32.96 23.03 10.04
N SER A 77 -31.99 22.67 10.88
CA SER A 77 -32.24 21.98 12.16
C SER A 77 -31.25 22.39 13.25
N PHE A 78 -31.65 22.21 14.49
CA PHE A 78 -30.84 22.43 15.70
C PHE A 78 -31.13 21.30 16.68
N PHE A 79 -30.07 20.65 17.15
CA PHE A 79 -30.19 19.58 18.13
C PHE A 79 -29.15 19.75 19.25
N ASP A 80 -29.60 19.79 20.52
CA ASP A 80 -28.70 19.83 21.66
C ASP A 80 -28.24 18.41 21.98
N LEU A 81 -26.93 18.17 21.87
CA LEU A 81 -26.31 16.88 22.12
C LEU A 81 -26.14 16.56 23.61
N GLY A 82 -26.54 17.48 24.51
CA GLY A 82 -26.50 17.29 25.97
C GLY A 82 -25.08 17.46 26.57
N ASN A 83 -24.03 17.59 25.78
CA ASN A 83 -22.63 17.73 26.24
C ASN A 83 -22.13 19.18 26.18
N GLY A 84 -23.04 20.16 26.12
CA GLY A 84 -22.70 21.55 25.88
C GLY A 84 -22.37 21.86 24.42
N THR A 85 -22.71 20.94 23.52
CA THR A 85 -22.53 21.09 22.06
C THR A 85 -23.88 20.97 21.38
N ALA A 86 -24.14 21.81 20.39
CA ALA A 86 -25.30 21.64 19.51
C ALA A 86 -24.85 21.26 18.10
N GLU A 87 -25.62 20.38 17.47
CA GLU A 87 -25.55 20.12 16.04
C GLU A 87 -26.48 21.06 15.29
N ASN A 88 -25.94 21.74 14.29
CA ASN A 88 -26.67 22.66 13.42
C ASN A 88 -26.54 22.20 11.99
N THR A 89 -27.66 22.04 11.31
CA THR A 89 -27.70 21.59 9.91
C THR A 89 -28.21 22.70 8.99
N TYR A 90 -27.55 22.87 7.83
CA TYR A 90 -27.92 23.83 6.80
C TYR A 90 -27.97 23.09 5.46
N VAL A 91 -29.12 23.18 4.77
CA VAL A 91 -29.36 22.41 3.54
C VAL A 91 -29.66 23.36 2.39
N VAL A 92 -28.94 23.17 1.29
CA VAL A 92 -29.10 23.97 0.07
C VAL A 92 -28.97 23.11 -1.17
N ASN A 93 -29.78 23.41 -2.18
CA ASN A 93 -29.73 22.78 -3.50
C ASN A 93 -29.04 23.71 -4.48
N HIS A 94 -28.12 23.17 -5.30
CA HIS A 94 -27.47 23.92 -6.36
C HIS A 94 -27.40 23.10 -7.64
N THR A 95 -27.50 23.79 -8.80
CA THR A 95 -27.35 23.17 -10.12
C THR A 95 -26.22 23.85 -10.88
N PHE A 96 -25.19 23.12 -11.17
CA PHE A 96 -24.01 23.61 -11.89
C PHE A 96 -24.32 23.75 -13.40
N ASN A 97 -23.86 24.85 -13.99
CA ASN A 97 -24.02 25.13 -15.43
C ASN A 97 -22.77 24.75 -16.24
N SER A 98 -21.94 23.83 -15.73
CA SER A 98 -20.64 23.55 -16.32
C SER A 98 -20.64 22.23 -17.10
N ALA A 99 -19.61 22.09 -17.95
CA ALA A 99 -19.36 20.87 -18.70
C ALA A 99 -18.94 19.70 -17.79
N ILE A 100 -19.26 18.49 -18.21
CA ILE A 100 -18.86 17.22 -17.62
C ILE A 100 -17.34 17.17 -17.46
N GLY A 101 -16.87 16.69 -16.29
CA GLY A 101 -15.45 16.60 -15.93
C GLY A 101 -14.92 17.83 -15.18
N ALA A 102 -15.77 18.82 -14.84
CA ALA A 102 -15.38 19.96 -14.03
C ALA A 102 -15.30 19.60 -12.55
N ARG A 103 -14.32 20.18 -11.86
CA ARG A 103 -14.08 20.03 -10.43
C ARG A 103 -14.53 21.30 -9.72
N PHE A 104 -15.35 21.16 -8.71
CA PHE A 104 -15.83 22.27 -7.89
C PHE A 104 -15.53 22.03 -6.43
N VAL A 105 -15.18 23.10 -5.72
CA VAL A 105 -14.98 23.09 -4.29
C VAL A 105 -16.09 23.96 -3.67
N VAL A 106 -17.05 23.27 -3.05
CA VAL A 106 -18.14 23.93 -2.32
C VAL A 106 -17.69 24.14 -0.88
N SER A 107 -17.87 25.33 -0.36
CA SER A 107 -17.35 25.69 0.95
C SER A 107 -18.28 26.60 1.75
N ALA A 108 -18.05 26.59 3.07
CA ALA A 108 -18.67 27.49 4.01
C ALA A 108 -17.61 28.04 4.96
N THR A 109 -17.75 29.32 5.33
CA THR A 109 -16.81 30.00 6.21
C THR A 109 -17.56 30.73 7.29
N GLU A 110 -17.21 30.51 8.56
CA GLU A 110 -17.73 31.20 9.73
C GLU A 110 -16.60 32.02 10.38
N GLU A 111 -16.98 33.12 11.06
CA GLU A 111 -16.01 34.14 11.46
C GLU A 111 -15.02 33.68 12.56
N ASN A 112 -15.42 32.80 13.47
CA ASN A 112 -14.65 32.50 14.68
C ASN A 112 -14.63 31.04 15.07
N ARG A 113 -13.44 30.57 15.51
CA ARG A 113 -13.23 29.25 16.14
C ARG A 113 -13.34 29.37 17.66
N ASN A 114 -13.36 28.24 18.33
CA ASN A 114 -13.37 28.20 19.80
C ASN A 114 -12.09 28.78 20.42
N ALA A 115 -12.24 29.49 21.54
CA ALA A 115 -11.17 30.26 22.20
C ALA A 115 -10.09 29.37 22.86
N CYS A 116 -10.42 28.12 23.17
CA CYS A 116 -9.51 27.23 23.92
C CYS A 116 -8.42 26.56 23.09
N ILE A 117 -8.37 26.75 21.76
CA ILE A 117 -7.45 26.06 20.87
C ILE A 117 -6.01 26.56 21.11
N ILE A 118 -5.06 25.63 21.33
CA ILE A 118 -3.68 25.93 21.71
C ILE A 118 -2.64 25.51 20.66
N ASN A 119 -3.01 24.76 19.66
CA ASN A 119 -2.06 24.30 18.63
C ASN A 119 -1.94 25.24 17.42
N PHE A 120 -2.51 26.43 17.48
CA PHE A 120 -2.23 27.59 16.62
C PHE A 120 -2.62 28.90 17.32
N ASP A 121 -2.13 30.01 16.79
CA ASP A 121 -2.28 31.31 17.45
C ASP A 121 -3.64 31.95 17.17
N ASN A 122 -4.18 32.69 18.15
CA ASN A 122 -5.31 33.58 18.03
C ASN A 122 -6.59 32.92 17.44
N SER A 123 -6.94 31.76 17.94
CA SER A 123 -8.08 30.95 17.44
C SER A 123 -9.41 31.71 17.40
N VAL A 124 -9.67 32.59 18.37
CA VAL A 124 -10.90 33.40 18.47
C VAL A 124 -11.10 34.33 17.26
N ASN A 125 -10.02 34.80 16.64
CA ASN A 125 -10.09 35.66 15.46
C ASN A 125 -9.69 34.92 14.18
N THR A 126 -9.63 33.59 14.24
CA THR A 126 -9.33 32.73 13.09
C THR A 126 -10.63 32.14 12.56
N PRO A 127 -11.03 32.44 11.31
CA PRO A 127 -12.22 31.88 10.71
C PRO A 127 -12.19 30.33 10.69
N PHE A 128 -13.38 29.74 10.79
CA PHE A 128 -13.63 28.33 10.57
C PHE A 128 -14.05 28.12 9.11
N HIS A 129 -13.32 27.26 8.38
CA HIS A 129 -13.60 27.00 6.98
C HIS A 129 -13.59 25.50 6.69
N VAL A 130 -14.67 24.99 6.13
CA VAL A 130 -14.79 23.61 5.63
C VAL A 130 -15.22 23.59 4.19
N SER A 131 -14.83 22.53 3.49
CA SER A 131 -15.14 22.39 2.07
C SER A 131 -15.35 20.95 1.66
N THR A 132 -16.11 20.80 0.59
CA THR A 132 -16.28 19.53 -0.13
C THR A 132 -15.94 19.73 -1.59
N GLU A 133 -15.11 18.88 -2.11
CA GLU A 133 -14.77 18.82 -3.52
C GLU A 133 -15.62 17.76 -4.20
N ILE A 134 -16.23 18.11 -5.33
CA ILE A 134 -16.98 17.20 -6.19
C ILE A 134 -16.48 17.28 -7.63
N ILE A 135 -16.52 16.15 -8.33
CA ILE A 135 -16.20 16.06 -9.75
C ILE A 135 -17.49 15.74 -10.51
N LEU A 136 -17.90 16.63 -11.42
CA LEU A 136 -19.06 16.41 -12.27
C LEU A 136 -18.67 15.51 -13.42
N ASP A 137 -19.11 14.26 -13.41
CA ASP A 137 -18.83 13.33 -14.50
C ASP A 137 -20.07 12.45 -14.80
N ALA A 138 -20.81 12.84 -15.84
CA ALA A 138 -21.99 12.10 -16.26
C ALA A 138 -21.69 10.71 -16.83
N ALA A 139 -20.45 10.40 -17.22
CA ALA A 139 -20.07 9.08 -17.72
C ALA A 139 -19.97 8.06 -16.58
N VAL A 140 -19.77 8.52 -15.35
CA VAL A 140 -19.61 7.66 -14.16
C VAL A 140 -20.91 7.59 -13.33
N GLY A 141 -21.95 8.35 -13.70
CA GLY A 141 -23.26 8.33 -13.08
C GLY A 141 -23.46 9.33 -11.95
N ILE A 142 -24.56 9.18 -11.21
CA ILE A 142 -24.86 9.95 -10.00
C ILE A 142 -23.92 9.53 -8.86
N ASN A 143 -23.70 10.44 -7.92
CA ASN A 143 -22.76 10.26 -6.80
C ASN A 143 -23.31 10.87 -5.52
N SER A 144 -22.92 10.29 -4.40
CA SER A 144 -23.06 10.87 -3.06
C SER A 144 -21.69 10.92 -2.44
N THR A 145 -21.33 12.00 -1.75
CA THR A 145 -20.04 12.05 -1.06
C THR A 145 -20.02 11.12 0.16
N PRO A 146 -18.84 10.72 0.61
CA PRO A 146 -18.70 10.00 1.87
C PRO A 146 -19.37 10.74 3.05
N ARG A 147 -19.79 9.96 4.05
CA ARG A 147 -20.45 10.44 5.27
C ARG A 147 -19.75 9.88 6.50
N PHE A 148 -19.97 10.55 7.63
CA PHE A 148 -19.48 10.12 8.93
C PHE A 148 -20.67 9.74 9.82
N THR A 149 -20.54 8.65 10.58
CA THR A 149 -21.60 8.20 11.52
C THR A 149 -21.34 8.62 12.97
N GLN A 150 -20.12 9.09 13.28
CA GLN A 150 -19.75 9.50 14.64
C GLN A 150 -19.66 11.00 14.79
N ILE A 151 -20.17 11.50 15.93
CA ILE A 151 -20.14 12.91 16.31
C ILE A 151 -18.69 13.31 16.65
N PRO A 152 -18.14 14.39 16.04
CA PRO A 152 -16.72 14.75 16.15
C PRO A 152 -16.37 15.58 17.40
N VAL A 153 -17.06 15.37 18.52
CA VAL A 153 -16.82 16.09 19.77
C VAL A 153 -16.59 15.08 20.88
N VAL A 154 -15.34 14.73 21.12
CA VAL A 154 -14.93 13.71 22.08
C VAL A 154 -13.84 14.26 22.99
N ASN A 155 -13.95 13.95 24.29
CA ASN A 155 -12.92 14.27 25.26
C ASN A 155 -11.76 13.28 25.17
N ALA A 156 -10.55 13.76 25.43
CA ALA A 156 -9.38 12.95 25.70
C ALA A 156 -8.92 13.20 27.14
N ASP A 157 -8.39 12.19 27.79
CA ASP A 157 -7.84 12.35 29.13
C ASP A 157 -6.31 12.46 29.07
N PHE A 158 -5.77 13.26 29.97
CA PHE A 158 -4.33 13.49 30.09
C PHE A 158 -3.60 12.18 30.44
N GLY A 159 -2.63 11.81 29.61
CA GLY A 159 -1.79 10.65 29.83
C GLY A 159 -2.45 9.30 29.52
N GLN A 160 -3.66 9.27 29.00
CA GLN A 160 -4.33 8.06 28.52
C GLN A 160 -4.42 8.02 26.99
N ARG A 161 -4.33 6.82 26.42
CA ARG A 161 -4.51 6.63 24.97
C ARG A 161 -5.94 7.00 24.58
N TRP A 162 -6.06 7.88 23.60
CA TRP A 162 -7.32 8.29 23.02
C TRP A 162 -7.51 7.65 21.65
N VAL A 163 -8.67 7.06 21.41
CA VAL A 163 -9.05 6.48 20.12
C VAL A 163 -10.36 7.10 19.67
N PHE A 164 -10.46 7.48 18.40
CA PHE A 164 -11.69 7.96 17.82
C PHE A 164 -11.90 7.36 16.44
N ASP A 165 -12.96 6.60 16.30
CA ASP A 165 -13.41 6.08 15.01
C ASP A 165 -14.43 7.03 14.39
N ASN A 166 -14.13 7.57 13.23
CA ASN A 166 -15.02 8.49 12.53
C ASN A 166 -16.28 7.81 11.98
N GLY A 167 -16.29 6.49 11.85
CA GLY A 167 -17.39 5.75 11.22
C GLY A 167 -17.66 6.18 9.79
N GLY A 168 -16.61 6.58 9.05
CA GLY A 168 -16.76 7.06 7.70
C GLY A 168 -17.03 5.94 6.70
N PHE A 169 -17.95 6.18 5.78
CA PHE A 169 -18.33 5.26 4.71
C PHE A 169 -18.83 6.01 3.48
N ASP A 170 -18.84 5.34 2.33
CA ASP A 170 -19.46 5.84 1.11
C ASP A 170 -20.82 5.19 0.90
N PRO A 171 -21.91 5.97 0.65
CA PRO A 171 -23.23 5.41 0.38
C PRO A 171 -23.32 4.68 -0.95
N ASP A 172 -22.41 4.96 -1.89
CA ASP A 172 -22.38 4.34 -3.22
C ASP A 172 -21.65 2.99 -3.18
N VAL A 173 -22.34 1.91 -3.54
CA VAL A 173 -22.00 0.51 -3.24
C VAL A 173 -20.61 0.06 -3.70
N ASN A 174 -20.07 0.68 -4.74
CA ASN A 174 -18.80 0.26 -5.36
C ASN A 174 -17.67 1.26 -5.12
N ASP A 175 -17.92 2.31 -4.36
CA ASP A 175 -16.94 3.34 -4.12
C ASP A 175 -16.21 3.06 -2.80
N SER A 176 -14.92 3.33 -2.77
CA SER A 176 -14.07 3.13 -1.61
C SER A 176 -13.61 4.47 -1.06
N VAL A 177 -13.23 4.49 0.22
CA VAL A 177 -12.74 5.69 0.89
C VAL A 177 -11.32 5.49 1.37
N SER A 178 -10.58 6.59 1.43
CA SER A 178 -9.30 6.71 2.12
C SER A 178 -9.25 8.01 2.90
N TYR A 179 -8.32 8.10 3.86
CA TYR A 179 -8.20 9.26 4.72
C TYR A 179 -6.80 9.86 4.59
N GLU A 180 -6.74 11.19 4.63
CA GLU A 180 -5.48 11.93 4.58
C GLU A 180 -5.51 13.15 5.50
N TRP A 181 -4.41 13.43 6.22
CA TRP A 181 -4.28 14.63 7.01
C TRP A 181 -4.36 15.89 6.15
N THR A 182 -4.98 16.93 6.67
CA THR A 182 -4.92 18.28 6.13
C THR A 182 -4.77 19.31 7.25
N ILE A 183 -4.22 20.47 6.93
CA ILE A 183 -4.17 21.57 7.88
C ILE A 183 -5.52 22.28 7.89
N PRO A 184 -6.09 22.60 9.07
CA PRO A 184 -7.30 23.40 9.17
C PRO A 184 -7.22 24.70 8.33
N LYS A 185 -8.32 25.06 7.70
CA LYS A 185 -8.38 26.22 6.80
C LYS A 185 -9.04 27.41 7.49
N LEU A 186 -8.62 28.64 7.10
CA LEU A 186 -9.29 29.88 7.49
C LEU A 186 -10.08 30.51 6.34
N SER A 187 -9.81 30.12 5.09
CA SER A 187 -10.52 30.53 3.88
C SER A 187 -10.18 29.57 2.74
N PRO A 188 -10.84 29.63 1.57
CA PRO A 188 -10.52 28.80 0.43
C PRO A 188 -9.03 28.77 0.11
N GLY A 189 -8.42 27.60 0.15
CA GLY A 189 -6.99 27.41 -0.14
C GLY A 189 -5.99 27.99 0.88
N THR A 190 -6.43 28.62 1.97
CA THR A 190 -5.54 29.27 2.95
C THR A 190 -5.55 28.51 4.27
N ASN A 191 -4.39 28.02 4.66
CA ASN A 191 -4.21 27.30 5.93
C ASN A 191 -4.25 28.27 7.12
N VAL A 192 -4.66 27.75 8.28
CA VAL A 192 -4.51 28.44 9.56
C VAL A 192 -3.02 28.71 9.81
N LEU A 193 -2.72 29.94 10.28
CA LEU A 193 -1.36 30.38 10.51
C LEU A 193 -0.75 29.73 11.76
N ASN A 194 0.53 29.37 11.67
CA ASN A 194 1.30 28.77 12.77
C ASN A 194 0.65 27.50 13.35
N TYR A 195 -0.06 26.74 12.53
CA TYR A 195 -0.58 25.44 12.93
C TYR A 195 0.56 24.48 13.24
N ARG A 196 0.43 23.74 14.31
CA ARG A 196 1.33 22.65 14.71
C ARG A 196 0.49 21.43 15.07
N ASP A 197 1.02 20.27 14.75
CA ASP A 197 0.33 19.01 15.09
C ASP A 197 0.18 18.86 16.61
N PRO A 198 -0.92 18.25 17.08
CA PRO A 198 -1.22 18.15 18.51
C PRO A 198 -0.10 17.47 19.33
N ASP A 199 0.51 16.41 18.82
CA ASP A 199 1.60 15.70 19.46
C ASP A 199 2.89 16.54 19.57
N VAL A 200 3.19 17.36 18.55
CA VAL A 200 4.31 18.31 18.59
C VAL A 200 4.12 19.36 19.67
N VAL A 201 2.88 19.82 19.88
CA VAL A 201 2.56 20.83 20.91
C VAL A 201 2.49 20.22 22.32
N ALA A 202 1.82 19.06 22.44
CA ALA A 202 1.64 18.40 23.71
C ALA A 202 2.88 17.67 24.20
N GLY A 203 3.69 17.11 23.29
CA GLY A 203 4.85 16.30 23.63
C GLY A 203 4.50 15.13 24.55
N GLY A 204 5.50 14.60 25.26
CA GLY A 204 5.32 13.55 26.26
C GLY A 204 5.66 12.14 25.76
N LEU A 205 5.20 11.13 26.49
CA LEU A 205 5.41 9.71 26.18
C LEU A 205 4.06 9.03 25.94
N THR A 206 4.09 7.91 25.23
CA THR A 206 2.97 6.98 25.09
C THR A 206 2.44 6.54 26.45
N GLU A 207 1.19 6.05 26.51
CA GLU A 207 0.54 5.60 27.76
C GLU A 207 1.40 4.57 28.52
N ASP A 208 2.10 3.70 27.82
CA ASP A 208 3.01 2.70 28.39
C ASP A 208 4.43 3.24 28.67
N GLY A 209 4.72 4.47 28.30
CA GLY A 209 6.01 5.14 28.50
C GLY A 209 7.13 4.65 27.60
N SER A 210 6.86 3.83 26.58
CA SER A 210 7.89 3.17 25.76
C SER A 210 8.43 4.04 24.62
N ALA A 211 7.64 5.03 24.15
CA ALA A 211 7.98 5.87 23.01
C ALA A 211 7.53 7.32 23.21
N GLN A 212 7.84 8.20 22.27
CA GLN A 212 7.28 9.55 22.21
C GLN A 212 5.78 9.49 21.86
N ALA A 213 4.96 10.29 22.54
CA ALA A 213 3.55 10.41 22.23
C ALA A 213 3.34 10.82 20.76
N PHE A 214 2.32 10.28 20.12
CA PHE A 214 2.02 10.53 18.71
C PHE A 214 0.50 10.60 18.48
N ILE A 215 0.11 11.32 17.43
CA ILE A 215 -1.25 11.28 16.87
C ILE A 215 -1.19 10.72 15.45
N ASP A 216 -2.02 9.72 15.16
CA ASP A 216 -2.06 9.06 13.87
C ASP A 216 -3.49 8.94 13.34
N LEU A 217 -3.63 8.94 12.02
CA LEU A 217 -4.85 8.71 11.28
C LEU A 217 -4.64 7.53 10.34
N ASP A 218 -5.30 6.43 10.59
CA ASP A 218 -5.24 5.28 9.70
C ASP A 218 -5.81 5.64 8.31
N PRO A 219 -5.02 5.55 7.24
CA PRO A 219 -5.44 6.00 5.91
C PRO A 219 -6.53 5.13 5.27
N ALA A 220 -6.78 3.93 5.77
CA ALA A 220 -7.80 3.02 5.24
C ALA A 220 -9.11 3.06 6.04
N THR A 221 -9.01 3.13 7.37
CA THR A 221 -10.19 3.06 8.26
C THR A 221 -10.64 4.42 8.77
N GLY A 222 -9.76 5.43 8.78
CA GLY A 222 -10.03 6.74 9.37
C GLY A 222 -10.01 6.76 10.90
N VAL A 223 -9.54 5.69 11.54
CA VAL A 223 -9.37 5.66 12.98
C VAL A 223 -8.25 6.61 13.38
N LEU A 224 -8.58 7.52 14.30
CA LEU A 224 -7.63 8.42 14.94
C LEU A 224 -7.14 7.81 16.24
N VAL A 225 -5.84 7.80 16.44
CA VAL A 225 -5.21 7.38 17.71
C VAL A 225 -4.28 8.47 18.19
N TRP A 226 -4.49 8.96 19.41
CA TRP A 226 -3.53 9.82 20.10
C TRP A 226 -3.04 9.10 21.37
N ASP A 227 -1.80 8.66 21.35
CA ASP A 227 -1.19 7.91 22.44
C ASP A 227 -0.03 8.69 23.05
N ALA A 228 -0.14 9.30 24.17
CA ALA A 228 -1.21 9.78 25.00
C ALA A 228 -1.10 11.31 25.09
N PRO A 229 -2.16 12.13 25.08
CA PRO A 229 -2.04 13.58 25.17
C PRO A 229 -1.46 14.02 26.51
N ASN A 230 -0.37 14.80 26.49
CA ASN A 230 0.37 15.22 27.70
C ASN A 230 0.26 16.73 27.98
N LEU A 231 -0.71 17.41 27.38
CA LEU A 231 -0.96 18.84 27.63
C LEU A 231 -2.46 19.11 27.66
N LEU A 232 -2.93 19.75 28.72
CA LEU A 232 -4.33 20.16 28.86
C LEU A 232 -4.67 21.29 27.92
N GLY A 233 -5.83 21.22 27.26
CA GLY A 233 -6.32 22.23 26.35
C GLY A 233 -7.19 21.69 25.23
N CYS A 234 -7.55 22.55 24.30
CA CYS A 234 -8.26 22.15 23.10
C CYS A 234 -7.26 22.12 21.94
N PHE A 235 -7.31 21.06 21.16
CA PHE A 235 -6.50 20.89 19.97
C PHE A 235 -7.42 20.79 18.75
N ASN A 236 -7.07 21.47 17.68
CA ASN A 236 -7.81 21.41 16.43
C ASN A 236 -7.05 20.56 15.43
N ILE A 237 -7.76 19.68 14.76
CA ILE A 237 -7.25 18.84 13.67
C ILE A 237 -8.19 18.94 12.48
N ALA A 238 -7.67 18.65 11.30
CA ALA A 238 -8.49 18.45 10.11
C ALA A 238 -7.94 17.32 9.25
N PHE A 239 -8.84 16.62 8.59
CA PHE A 239 -8.51 15.55 7.65
C PHE A 239 -9.57 15.46 6.55
N ASN A 240 -9.19 14.86 5.46
CA ASN A 240 -10.03 14.59 4.32
C ASN A 240 -10.45 13.13 4.31
N ILE A 241 -11.70 12.86 3.99
CA ILE A 241 -12.15 11.57 3.48
C ILE A 241 -12.28 11.68 1.96
N VAL A 242 -11.57 10.83 1.24
CA VAL A 242 -11.45 10.85 -0.21
C VAL A 242 -12.20 9.65 -0.77
N GLU A 243 -13.11 9.92 -1.69
CA GLU A 243 -13.86 8.90 -2.42
C GLU A 243 -13.10 8.47 -3.68
N TRP A 244 -13.05 7.16 -3.89
CA TRP A 244 -12.43 6.52 -5.03
C TRP A 244 -13.38 5.58 -5.72
N LYS A 245 -13.54 5.75 -7.03
CA LYS A 245 -14.32 4.88 -7.89
C LYS A 245 -13.43 4.14 -8.88
N GLN A 246 -13.57 2.83 -8.97
CA GLN A 246 -12.85 2.06 -9.97
C GLN A 246 -13.46 2.28 -11.36
N ASN A 247 -12.64 2.69 -12.31
CA ASN A 247 -13.04 2.78 -13.71
C ASN A 247 -13.28 1.34 -14.26
N PRO A 248 -14.49 0.99 -14.71
CA PRO A 248 -14.81 -0.36 -15.14
C PRO A 248 -14.07 -0.79 -16.43
N PHE A 249 -13.49 0.15 -17.17
CA PHE A 249 -12.79 -0.12 -18.43
C PHE A 249 -11.28 -0.24 -18.27
N THR A 250 -10.67 0.59 -17.40
CA THR A 250 -9.21 0.61 -17.19
C THR A 250 -8.78 -0.10 -15.91
N GLY A 251 -9.70 -0.30 -14.96
CA GLY A 251 -9.39 -0.83 -13.63
C GLY A 251 -8.73 0.18 -12.68
N GLU A 252 -8.42 1.40 -13.14
CA GLU A 252 -7.82 2.45 -12.33
C GLU A 252 -8.82 3.06 -11.36
N TYR A 253 -8.34 3.45 -10.17
CA TYR A 253 -9.13 4.18 -9.20
C TYR A 253 -9.07 5.68 -9.48
N LEU A 254 -10.23 6.29 -9.64
CA LEU A 254 -10.41 7.72 -9.89
C LEU A 254 -10.96 8.39 -8.65
N ARG A 255 -10.34 9.50 -8.23
CA ARG A 255 -10.85 10.37 -7.16
C ARG A 255 -12.14 11.03 -7.62
N ARG A 256 -13.20 10.91 -6.83
CA ARG A 256 -14.55 11.41 -7.15
C ARG A 256 -14.95 12.61 -6.33
N SER A 257 -14.75 12.54 -5.04
CA SER A 257 -15.05 13.61 -4.12
C SER A 257 -14.10 13.62 -2.94
N VAL A 258 -14.10 14.74 -2.21
CA VAL A 258 -13.36 14.89 -0.95
C VAL A 258 -14.19 15.68 0.02
N VAL A 259 -14.43 15.14 1.18
CA VAL A 259 -15.06 15.84 2.30
C VAL A 259 -14.00 16.17 3.34
N THR A 260 -13.86 17.44 3.69
CA THR A 260 -12.99 17.87 4.79
C THR A 260 -13.79 17.90 6.08
N ARG A 261 -13.31 17.18 7.10
CA ARG A 261 -13.74 17.30 8.49
C ARG A 261 -12.72 18.11 9.28
N ASP A 262 -13.18 19.18 9.94
CA ASP A 262 -12.40 19.98 10.88
C ASP A 262 -13.02 19.80 12.27
N MET A 263 -12.23 19.40 13.28
CA MET A 263 -12.74 19.04 14.60
C MET A 263 -11.77 19.39 15.74
N GLN A 264 -12.31 19.43 16.96
CA GLN A 264 -11.57 19.68 18.19
C GLN A 264 -11.48 18.44 19.06
N ILE A 265 -10.29 18.22 19.62
CA ILE A 265 -10.05 17.28 20.70
C ILE A 265 -9.86 18.10 21.99
N ILE A 266 -10.61 17.80 23.04
CA ILE A 266 -10.53 18.50 24.31
C ILE A 266 -9.82 17.59 25.32
N VAL A 267 -8.57 17.94 25.66
CA VAL A 267 -7.77 17.21 26.64
C VAL A 267 -7.97 17.82 28.04
N ARG A 268 -8.37 16.98 28.98
CA ARG A 268 -8.56 17.33 30.38
C ARG A 268 -7.87 16.30 31.27
N ASP A 269 -7.78 16.60 32.54
CA ASP A 269 -7.29 15.71 33.60
C ASP A 269 -8.49 15.32 34.46
N PHE A 270 -8.95 14.09 34.24
CA PHE A 270 -10.09 13.54 34.99
C PHE A 270 -9.58 12.49 35.96
N ASP A 271 -10.25 12.37 37.11
CA ASP A 271 -10.09 11.21 37.98
C ASP A 271 -10.96 10.05 37.45
N ASN A 272 -10.61 9.62 36.22
CA ASN A 272 -11.39 8.67 35.44
C ASN A 272 -10.45 7.83 34.54
N LEU A 273 -10.75 6.54 34.41
CA LEU A 273 -10.10 5.67 33.45
C LEU A 273 -11.06 5.39 32.28
N ARG A 274 -10.56 5.41 31.06
CA ARG A 274 -11.38 5.12 29.89
C ARG A 274 -11.95 3.71 29.95
N PRO A 275 -13.20 3.50 29.54
CA PRO A 275 -13.75 2.15 29.37
C PRO A 275 -13.01 1.44 28.21
N LEU A 276 -13.09 0.12 28.15
CA LEU A 276 -12.53 -0.68 27.07
C LEU A 276 -13.64 -1.50 26.40
N ILE A 277 -13.61 -1.58 25.06
CA ILE A 277 -14.54 -2.42 24.30
C ILE A 277 -13.76 -3.40 23.41
N THR A 278 -14.27 -4.64 23.38
CA THR A 278 -13.74 -5.71 22.52
C THR A 278 -14.83 -6.15 21.54
N ALA A 279 -14.56 -5.97 20.25
CA ALA A 279 -15.42 -6.40 19.17
C ALA A 279 -15.14 -7.86 18.78
N PRO A 280 -16.14 -8.57 18.22
CA PRO A 280 -15.93 -9.85 17.57
C PRO A 280 -14.96 -9.71 16.38
N ALA A 281 -14.25 -10.80 16.07
CA ALA A 281 -13.41 -10.84 14.86
C ALA A 281 -14.26 -10.68 13.59
N ASP A 282 -13.61 -10.24 12.51
CA ASP A 282 -14.20 -10.15 11.19
C ASP A 282 -14.87 -11.45 10.79
N THR A 283 -16.04 -11.36 10.19
CA THR A 283 -16.89 -12.52 9.92
C THR A 283 -17.62 -12.42 8.58
N CYS A 284 -18.26 -13.52 8.20
CA CYS A 284 -19.16 -13.55 7.07
C CYS A 284 -20.53 -14.08 7.44
N VAL A 285 -21.51 -13.75 6.60
CA VAL A 285 -22.88 -14.25 6.74
C VAL A 285 -23.46 -14.56 5.37
N VAL A 286 -24.19 -15.67 5.27
CA VAL A 286 -24.91 -16.03 4.03
C VAL A 286 -26.16 -15.19 3.91
N ALA A 287 -26.36 -14.53 2.78
CA ALA A 287 -27.56 -13.74 2.53
C ALA A 287 -28.86 -14.58 2.70
N GLY A 288 -29.85 -13.99 3.34
CA GLY A 288 -31.08 -14.69 3.73
C GLY A 288 -31.02 -15.35 5.11
N THR A 289 -29.94 -15.14 5.87
CA THR A 289 -29.81 -15.63 7.26
C THR A 289 -29.60 -14.48 8.23
N THR A 290 -29.79 -14.74 9.53
CA THR A 290 -29.58 -13.77 10.59
C THR A 290 -28.18 -13.90 11.17
N LEU A 291 -27.43 -12.79 11.18
CA LEU A 291 -26.16 -12.66 11.90
C LEU A 291 -26.42 -12.14 13.32
N ARG A 292 -25.76 -12.72 14.30
CA ARG A 292 -25.73 -12.25 15.69
C ARG A 292 -24.29 -12.13 16.14
N LEU A 293 -23.92 -10.95 16.67
CA LEU A 293 -22.59 -10.66 17.20
C LEU A 293 -22.74 -10.07 18.61
N VAL A 294 -21.71 -10.25 19.43
CA VAL A 294 -21.69 -9.68 20.78
C VAL A 294 -20.33 -8.99 20.96
N ALA A 295 -20.37 -7.67 21.16
CA ALA A 295 -19.21 -6.91 21.62
C ALA A 295 -19.32 -6.73 23.15
N VAL A 296 -18.20 -6.83 23.86
CA VAL A 296 -18.16 -6.75 25.32
C VAL A 296 -17.36 -5.51 25.73
N ALA A 297 -17.91 -4.75 26.67
CA ALA A 297 -17.26 -3.55 27.18
C ALA A 297 -17.16 -3.58 28.71
N GLU A 298 -16.08 -3.01 29.25
CA GLU A 298 -15.86 -2.91 30.68
C GLU A 298 -15.27 -1.54 31.05
N ASP A 299 -15.69 -1.00 32.17
CA ASP A 299 -15.12 0.18 32.79
C ASP A 299 -13.96 -0.20 33.70
N GLN A 300 -12.87 0.60 33.65
CA GLN A 300 -11.62 0.32 34.35
C GLN A 300 -11.54 0.90 35.78
N ASN A 301 -12.53 1.69 36.17
CA ASN A 301 -12.55 2.32 37.50
C ASN A 301 -12.84 1.30 38.63
N THR A 302 -12.52 1.65 39.85
CA THR A 302 -12.76 0.85 41.03
C THR A 302 -13.48 1.69 42.13
N PRO A 303 -14.78 1.50 42.37
CA PRO A 303 -15.70 0.59 41.68
C PRO A 303 -15.95 1.00 40.23
N PRO A 304 -16.32 0.05 39.33
CA PRO A 304 -16.60 0.38 37.94
C PRO A 304 -17.85 1.26 37.82
N ASP A 305 -17.79 2.19 36.86
CA ASP A 305 -18.94 3.03 36.53
C ASP A 305 -19.97 2.26 35.67
N PHE A 306 -21.17 2.78 35.59
CA PHE A 306 -22.10 2.35 34.54
C PHE A 306 -21.54 2.80 33.17
N ILE A 307 -21.96 2.12 32.11
CA ILE A 307 -21.52 2.40 30.75
C ILE A 307 -22.70 2.56 29.81
N TYR A 308 -22.56 3.42 28.79
CA TYR A 308 -23.47 3.51 27.64
C TYR A 308 -22.87 2.77 26.46
N LEU A 309 -23.69 2.05 25.74
CA LEU A 309 -23.26 1.17 24.65
C LEU A 309 -24.03 1.50 23.39
N SER A 310 -23.31 1.72 22.29
CA SER A 310 -23.89 1.97 20.98
C SER A 310 -23.17 1.26 19.85
N ALA A 311 -23.84 1.11 18.71
CA ALA A 311 -23.29 0.59 17.50
C ALA A 311 -23.76 1.41 16.30
N SER A 312 -22.88 1.62 15.33
CA SER A 312 -23.15 2.38 14.12
C SER A 312 -22.45 1.76 12.90
N GLY A 313 -22.71 2.28 11.73
CA GLY A 313 -22.06 1.85 10.49
C GLY A 313 -23.05 1.45 9.41
N GLU A 314 -22.51 1.06 8.25
CA GLU A 314 -23.30 0.78 7.04
C GLU A 314 -24.50 -0.16 7.24
N PRO A 315 -24.43 -1.26 8.04
CA PRO A 315 -25.58 -2.16 8.20
C PRO A 315 -26.82 -1.51 8.78
N PHE A 316 -26.69 -0.41 9.51
CA PHE A 316 -27.83 0.31 10.11
C PHE A 316 -28.48 1.28 9.10
N GLU A 317 -27.76 1.67 8.05
CA GLU A 317 -28.19 2.66 7.05
C GLU A 317 -28.76 2.02 5.76
N VAL A 318 -28.72 0.66 5.66
CA VAL A 318 -29.25 -0.02 4.47
C VAL A 318 -30.77 0.14 4.39
N ALA A 319 -31.27 0.45 3.17
CA ALA A 319 -32.70 0.71 2.95
C ALA A 319 -33.61 -0.51 3.22
N GLN A 320 -33.08 -1.73 3.09
CA GLN A 320 -33.83 -2.96 3.30
C GLN A 320 -33.24 -3.76 4.45
N SER A 321 -34.06 -4.06 5.46
CA SER A 321 -33.63 -4.88 6.59
C SER A 321 -32.39 -4.33 7.31
N PRO A 322 -32.43 -3.08 7.82
CA PRO A 322 -31.31 -2.54 8.57
C PRO A 322 -31.01 -3.39 9.81
N ALA A 323 -29.74 -3.35 10.23
CA ALA A 323 -29.31 -4.00 11.48
C ALA A 323 -29.93 -3.33 12.70
N THR A 324 -29.93 -4.06 13.82
CA THR A 324 -30.36 -3.56 15.11
C THR A 324 -29.38 -3.99 16.20
N PHE A 325 -29.37 -3.27 17.30
CA PHE A 325 -28.59 -3.66 18.48
C PHE A 325 -29.36 -3.39 19.78
N SER A 326 -28.85 -3.96 20.86
CA SER A 326 -29.31 -3.70 22.21
C SER A 326 -28.13 -3.79 23.20
N PRO A 327 -28.15 -3.06 24.35
CA PRO A 327 -29.25 -2.25 24.90
C PRO A 327 -29.55 -1.00 24.06
N ASP A 328 -30.57 -0.24 24.46
CA ASP A 328 -30.84 1.09 23.89
C ASP A 328 -29.67 2.01 24.23
N PRO A 329 -29.16 2.82 23.30
CA PRO A 329 -27.98 3.68 23.53
C PRO A 329 -28.18 4.72 24.63
N ASP A 330 -29.44 5.06 24.95
CA ASP A 330 -29.80 5.98 26.06
C ASP A 330 -29.84 5.30 27.42
N ASP A 331 -29.81 3.95 27.49
CA ASP A 331 -29.84 3.18 28.71
C ASP A 331 -28.43 2.84 29.22
N SER A 332 -28.07 3.31 30.40
CA SER A 332 -26.82 2.89 31.04
C SER A 332 -26.92 1.45 31.57
N VAL A 333 -25.87 0.68 31.38
CA VAL A 333 -25.78 -0.69 31.88
C VAL A 333 -24.64 -0.82 32.89
N SER A 334 -24.73 -1.84 33.77
CA SER A 334 -23.61 -2.13 34.68
C SER A 334 -22.40 -2.69 33.89
N SER A 335 -21.22 -2.29 34.30
CA SER A 335 -19.96 -2.88 33.80
C SER A 335 -19.70 -4.25 34.49
N PRO A 336 -19.25 -5.32 33.75
CA PRO A 336 -19.15 -5.35 32.29
C PRO A 336 -20.49 -5.43 31.59
N GLY A 337 -20.63 -4.76 30.45
CA GLY A 337 -21.81 -4.77 29.59
C GLY A 337 -21.56 -5.40 28.24
N ALA A 338 -22.62 -5.63 27.46
CA ALA A 338 -22.48 -6.21 26.12
C ALA A 338 -23.45 -5.60 25.10
N ILE A 339 -22.95 -5.35 23.89
CA ILE A 339 -23.77 -4.97 22.75
C ILE A 339 -24.17 -6.24 22.00
N ASN A 340 -25.47 -6.50 21.92
CA ASN A 340 -26.01 -7.59 21.12
C ASN A 340 -26.44 -7.04 19.76
N PHE A 341 -25.59 -7.22 18.74
CA PHE A 341 -25.86 -6.85 17.36
C PHE A 341 -26.65 -7.95 16.65
N GLN A 342 -27.67 -7.58 15.89
CA GLN A 342 -28.41 -8.50 15.02
C GLN A 342 -28.67 -7.89 13.66
N TRP A 343 -28.44 -8.69 12.59
CA TRP A 343 -28.73 -8.31 11.22
C TRP A 343 -29.36 -9.44 10.42
N ASP A 344 -30.60 -9.22 9.95
CA ASP A 344 -31.29 -10.14 9.05
C ASP A 344 -30.90 -9.81 7.61
N THR A 345 -29.88 -10.48 7.10
CA THR A 345 -29.32 -10.19 5.79
C THR A 345 -30.22 -10.63 4.64
N ARG A 346 -30.11 -9.97 3.50
CA ARG A 346 -30.87 -10.25 2.28
C ARG A 346 -29.95 -10.30 1.07
N CYS A 347 -30.48 -10.82 -0.07
CA CYS A 347 -29.72 -10.90 -1.32
C CYS A 347 -29.14 -9.54 -1.77
N VAL A 348 -29.86 -8.45 -1.55
CA VAL A 348 -29.41 -7.09 -1.91
C VAL A 348 -28.15 -6.63 -1.16
N HIS A 349 -27.83 -7.27 -0.03
CA HIS A 349 -26.66 -6.96 0.76
C HIS A 349 -25.38 -7.69 0.27
N VAL A 350 -25.48 -8.60 -0.69
CA VAL A 350 -24.31 -9.31 -1.24
C VAL A 350 -23.47 -8.34 -2.06
N ARG A 351 -22.22 -8.16 -1.62
CA ARG A 351 -21.22 -7.33 -2.31
C ARG A 351 -19.80 -7.76 -1.94
N LYS A 352 -18.80 -7.33 -2.77
CA LYS A 352 -17.37 -7.61 -2.48
C LYS A 352 -16.86 -6.87 -1.24
N LYS A 353 -17.24 -5.58 -1.11
CA LYS A 353 -16.81 -4.74 0.00
C LYS A 353 -17.49 -5.20 1.29
N PRO A 354 -16.76 -5.50 2.36
CA PRO A 354 -17.35 -5.79 3.67
C PRO A 354 -18.16 -4.60 4.19
N TYR A 355 -19.11 -4.89 5.04
CA TYR A 355 -19.84 -3.90 5.85
C TYR A 355 -19.09 -3.68 7.14
N ARG A 356 -18.79 -2.43 7.46
CA ARG A 356 -18.12 -2.05 8.71
C ARG A 356 -19.14 -1.72 9.77
N VAL A 357 -18.98 -2.29 10.97
CA VAL A 357 -19.73 -1.98 12.19
C VAL A 357 -18.75 -1.45 13.22
N VAL A 358 -19.04 -0.28 13.75
CA VAL A 358 -18.29 0.36 14.83
C VAL A 358 -19.10 0.22 16.11
N PHE A 359 -18.51 -0.40 17.11
CA PHE A 359 -19.04 -0.50 18.47
C PHE A 359 -18.40 0.57 19.33
N ARG A 360 -19.20 1.26 20.15
CA ARG A 360 -18.76 2.34 21.01
C ARG A 360 -19.20 2.08 22.43
N VAL A 361 -18.32 2.39 23.38
CA VAL A 361 -18.61 2.45 24.80
C VAL A 361 -18.28 3.83 25.33
N ASP A 362 -19.19 4.40 26.12
CA ASP A 362 -18.98 5.61 26.89
C ASP A 362 -19.17 5.29 28.37
N ASP A 363 -18.36 5.83 29.27
CA ASP A 363 -18.65 5.74 30.70
C ASP A 363 -19.83 6.64 31.06
N ALA A 364 -20.53 6.31 32.13
CA ALA A 364 -21.73 7.05 32.58
C ALA A 364 -21.38 8.19 33.53
N ARG A 365 -20.23 8.83 33.36
CA ARG A 365 -19.84 10.05 34.06
C ARG A 365 -20.62 11.25 33.50
N PRO A 366 -20.66 12.38 34.23
CA PRO A 366 -21.20 13.60 33.64
C PRO A 366 -20.53 13.85 32.27
N ILE A 367 -21.32 14.19 31.28
CA ILE A 367 -20.91 14.30 29.85
C ILE A 367 -19.60 15.06 29.63
N ARG A 368 -19.24 16.01 30.51
CA ARG A 368 -18.00 16.76 30.45
C ARG A 368 -16.76 15.98 30.93
N GLU A 369 -16.94 14.85 31.57
CA GLU A 369 -15.92 13.96 32.13
C GLU A 369 -15.97 12.57 31.47
N GLN A 370 -16.88 12.38 30.54
CA GLN A 370 -17.12 11.13 29.82
C GLN A 370 -15.94 10.80 28.91
N LEU A 371 -15.45 9.57 29.04
CA LEU A 371 -14.43 8.99 28.17
C LEU A 371 -15.05 7.89 27.30
N THR A 372 -14.46 7.66 26.15
CA THR A 372 -15.00 6.79 25.11
C THR A 372 -13.94 5.83 24.60
N ASP A 373 -14.36 4.61 24.21
CA ASP A 373 -13.54 3.69 23.43
C ASP A 373 -14.34 3.07 22.27
N PHE A 374 -13.64 2.62 21.25
CA PHE A 374 -14.21 2.09 20.01
C PHE A 374 -13.56 0.77 19.61
N ALA A 375 -14.36 -0.12 19.03
CA ALA A 375 -13.89 -1.33 18.37
C ALA A 375 -14.75 -1.62 17.13
N GLU A 376 -14.18 -2.29 16.14
CA GLU A 376 -14.87 -2.54 14.87
C GLU A 376 -14.92 -4.01 14.49
N THR A 377 -15.86 -4.35 13.63
CA THR A 377 -15.96 -5.66 12.96
C THR A 377 -16.37 -5.47 11.52
N ASN A 378 -15.69 -6.14 10.61
CA ASN A 378 -16.03 -6.19 9.20
C ASN A 378 -16.88 -7.43 8.89
N ILE A 379 -18.03 -7.23 8.24
CA ILE A 379 -19.00 -8.26 7.93
C ILE A 379 -19.11 -8.43 6.42
N THR A 380 -18.70 -9.59 5.89
CA THR A 380 -18.89 -9.93 4.49
C THR A 380 -20.20 -10.67 4.27
N VAL A 381 -21.13 -10.09 3.51
CA VAL A 381 -22.37 -10.77 3.12
C VAL A 381 -22.16 -11.52 1.83
N ILE A 382 -22.21 -12.86 1.90
CA ILE A 382 -21.92 -13.75 0.77
C ILE A 382 -23.19 -14.36 0.20
N GLY A 383 -23.19 -14.63 -1.12
CA GLY A 383 -24.31 -15.26 -1.79
C GLY A 383 -24.50 -16.72 -1.33
N PRO A 384 -25.76 -17.20 -1.16
CA PRO A 384 -26.03 -18.60 -0.86
C PRO A 384 -25.54 -19.54 -1.98
N ALA A 385 -25.29 -20.80 -1.64
CA ALA A 385 -24.88 -21.81 -2.62
C ALA A 385 -26.02 -22.09 -3.61
N PRO A 386 -25.76 -22.13 -4.93
CA PRO A 386 -26.70 -22.66 -5.90
C PRO A 386 -26.99 -24.15 -5.66
N GLN A 387 -28.11 -24.66 -6.12
CA GLN A 387 -28.46 -26.09 -6.05
C GLN A 387 -28.25 -26.75 -7.41
N LEU A 388 -27.19 -27.54 -7.54
CA LEU A 388 -26.93 -28.38 -8.72
C LEU A 388 -27.72 -29.69 -8.61
N ASP A 389 -28.66 -29.92 -9.53
CA ASP A 389 -29.59 -31.06 -9.44
C ASP A 389 -29.00 -32.31 -10.08
N THR A 390 -28.53 -32.20 -11.33
CA THR A 390 -28.08 -33.38 -12.12
C THR A 390 -26.88 -33.05 -13.01
N ALA A 391 -26.07 -34.10 -13.25
CA ALA A 391 -25.10 -34.17 -14.35
C ALA A 391 -25.37 -35.45 -15.11
N ILE A 392 -25.91 -35.36 -16.33
CA ILE A 392 -26.42 -36.51 -17.10
C ILE A 392 -25.61 -36.67 -18.38
N LEU A 393 -25.22 -37.89 -18.69
CA LEU A 393 -24.55 -38.23 -19.94
C LEU A 393 -25.52 -38.03 -21.10
N GLU A 394 -25.09 -37.28 -22.12
CA GLU A 394 -25.82 -37.05 -23.36
C GLU A 394 -24.88 -37.25 -24.57
N ASN A 395 -24.86 -38.44 -25.14
CA ASN A 395 -23.86 -38.91 -26.09
C ASN A 395 -22.44 -38.90 -25.46
N GLU A 396 -21.49 -38.14 -26.03
CA GLU A 396 -20.11 -37.94 -25.50
C GLU A 396 -19.96 -36.64 -24.70
N ASN A 397 -21.08 -36.05 -24.27
CA ASN A 397 -21.14 -34.80 -23.53
C ASN A 397 -21.87 -35.01 -22.21
N ILE A 398 -21.75 -34.04 -21.27
CA ILE A 398 -22.46 -34.08 -20.01
C ILE A 398 -23.35 -32.82 -19.91
N ARG A 399 -24.68 -33.06 -19.79
CA ARG A 399 -25.64 -32.00 -19.51
C ARG A 399 -25.84 -31.85 -18.01
N ILE A 400 -25.58 -30.63 -17.50
CA ILE A 400 -25.82 -30.25 -16.11
C ILE A 400 -27.09 -29.41 -16.04
N ARG A 401 -27.90 -29.63 -14.97
CA ARG A 401 -29.11 -28.87 -14.67
C ARG A 401 -29.18 -28.50 -13.22
N TRP A 402 -29.77 -27.35 -12.97
CA TRP A 402 -29.88 -26.79 -11.62
C TRP A 402 -31.20 -26.10 -11.39
N SER A 403 -31.56 -25.93 -10.11
CA SER A 403 -32.76 -25.22 -9.67
C SER A 403 -32.55 -23.67 -9.79
N PRO A 404 -33.67 -22.92 -9.96
CA PRO A 404 -33.62 -21.46 -9.96
C PRO A 404 -32.83 -20.91 -8.73
N TYR A 405 -31.95 -19.95 -8.97
CA TYR A 405 -31.14 -19.40 -7.92
C TYR A 405 -31.96 -18.49 -6.98
N PHE A 406 -31.71 -18.58 -5.68
CA PHE A 406 -32.47 -17.89 -4.64
C PHE A 406 -32.40 -16.36 -4.76
N CYS A 407 -31.21 -15.81 -5.10
CA CYS A 407 -30.99 -14.39 -5.19
C CYS A 407 -31.16 -13.87 -6.61
N SER A 408 -32.28 -13.23 -6.89
CA SER A 408 -32.64 -12.72 -8.24
C SER A 408 -31.81 -11.50 -8.69
N ASN A 409 -31.05 -10.86 -7.81
CA ASN A 409 -30.12 -9.78 -8.11
C ASN A 409 -28.73 -10.26 -8.59
N ALA A 410 -28.45 -11.57 -8.56
CA ALA A 410 -27.28 -12.11 -9.26
C ALA A 410 -27.46 -11.97 -10.76
N VAL A 411 -26.36 -11.79 -11.50
CA VAL A 411 -26.40 -11.50 -12.96
C VAL A 411 -26.09 -12.73 -13.81
N SER A 412 -25.23 -13.60 -13.32
CA SER A 412 -24.81 -14.78 -14.08
C SER A 412 -24.57 -16.00 -13.18
N MET A 413 -24.64 -17.19 -13.82
CA MET A 413 -24.20 -18.45 -13.24
C MET A 413 -22.94 -18.88 -13.96
N LYS A 414 -21.84 -19.05 -13.20
CA LYS A 414 -20.57 -19.60 -13.64
C LYS A 414 -20.56 -21.11 -13.42
N ILE A 415 -20.10 -21.85 -14.41
CA ILE A 415 -20.04 -23.30 -14.40
C ILE A 415 -18.58 -23.70 -14.33
N PHE A 416 -18.24 -24.52 -13.33
CA PHE A 416 -16.89 -25.00 -13.13
C PHE A 416 -16.83 -26.51 -13.21
N ARG A 417 -15.77 -27.02 -13.83
CA ARG A 417 -15.52 -28.47 -14.03
C ARG A 417 -14.15 -28.85 -13.44
N ARG A 418 -14.07 -30.02 -12.85
CA ARG A 418 -12.78 -30.66 -12.58
C ARG A 418 -12.77 -32.11 -13.06
N LYS A 419 -11.59 -32.66 -13.31
CA LYS A 419 -11.38 -34.10 -13.51
C LYS A 419 -11.13 -34.74 -12.14
N GLY A 420 -11.91 -35.73 -11.76
CA GLY A 420 -11.78 -36.46 -10.51
C GLY A 420 -12.81 -36.14 -9.45
N ASP A 421 -13.20 -37.17 -8.70
CA ASP A 421 -14.13 -37.11 -7.56
C ASP A 421 -13.37 -37.35 -6.27
N PHE A 422 -12.93 -36.25 -5.63
CA PHE A 422 -12.21 -36.28 -4.36
C PHE A 422 -12.75 -35.22 -3.44
N PRO A 423 -12.80 -35.46 -2.11
CA PRO A 423 -13.38 -34.53 -1.18
C PRO A 423 -12.57 -33.22 -1.09
N PHE A 424 -13.27 -32.12 -0.92
CA PHE A 424 -12.70 -30.83 -0.58
C PHE A 424 -13.39 -30.24 0.65
N GLN A 425 -12.66 -29.52 1.47
CA GLN A 425 -13.22 -28.80 2.61
C GLN A 425 -13.23 -27.32 2.31
N LEU A 426 -14.34 -26.65 2.64
CA LEU A 426 -14.50 -25.23 2.45
C LEU A 426 -14.72 -24.55 3.79
N ASP A 427 -14.06 -23.44 3.98
CA ASP A 427 -14.38 -22.49 5.04
C ASP A 427 -15.84 -22.02 4.92
N SER A 428 -16.43 -21.65 6.06
CA SER A 428 -17.78 -21.09 6.09
C SER A 428 -17.93 -19.81 5.26
N CYS A 429 -16.85 -19.03 5.10
CA CYS A 429 -16.78 -17.79 4.34
C CYS A 429 -16.30 -17.96 2.90
N PHE A 430 -15.99 -19.17 2.48
CA PHE A 430 -15.47 -19.43 1.14
C PHE A 430 -16.49 -19.07 0.06
N THR A 431 -16.06 -18.31 -0.95
CA THR A 431 -16.85 -17.95 -2.13
C THR A 431 -16.08 -18.30 -3.41
N GLY A 432 -16.81 -18.52 -4.49
CA GLY A 432 -16.21 -18.94 -5.76
C GLY A 432 -16.05 -20.45 -5.88
N ALA A 433 -15.25 -20.91 -6.85
CA ALA A 433 -15.00 -22.32 -7.08
C ALA A 433 -13.88 -22.85 -6.18
N PRO A 434 -14.01 -24.09 -5.69
CA PRO A 434 -12.92 -24.75 -4.96
C PRO A 434 -11.69 -24.95 -5.85
N SER A 435 -10.53 -25.12 -5.23
CA SER A 435 -9.28 -25.44 -5.94
C SER A 435 -9.42 -26.69 -6.83
N GLY A 436 -8.76 -26.69 -7.97
CA GLY A 436 -8.84 -27.76 -8.97
C GLY A 436 -10.03 -27.69 -9.92
N PHE A 437 -10.98 -26.77 -9.71
CA PHE A 437 -12.06 -26.51 -10.65
C PHE A 437 -11.72 -25.40 -11.64
N VAL A 438 -12.02 -25.61 -12.93
CA VAL A 438 -11.78 -24.65 -14.01
C VAL A 438 -13.12 -24.16 -14.54
N GLU A 439 -13.25 -22.87 -14.76
CA GLU A 439 -14.44 -22.27 -15.38
C GLU A 439 -14.57 -22.74 -16.83
N ILE A 440 -15.70 -23.37 -17.18
CA ILE A 440 -16.01 -23.89 -18.52
C ILE A 440 -17.14 -23.13 -19.20
N GLY A 441 -17.85 -22.29 -18.46
CA GLY A 441 -18.95 -21.52 -19.02
C GLY A 441 -19.54 -20.52 -18.06
N LYS A 442 -20.16 -19.50 -18.62
CA LYS A 442 -20.89 -18.46 -17.91
C LYS A 442 -22.20 -18.19 -18.65
N VAL A 443 -23.32 -18.28 -17.95
CA VAL A 443 -24.66 -18.08 -18.53
C VAL A 443 -25.44 -17.08 -17.67
N SER A 444 -26.55 -16.56 -18.27
CA SER A 444 -27.46 -15.70 -17.49
C SER A 444 -28.01 -16.45 -16.27
N ILE A 445 -28.23 -15.74 -15.16
CA ILE A 445 -28.78 -16.30 -13.92
C ILE A 445 -30.12 -17.04 -14.13
N ASN A 446 -30.89 -16.69 -15.18
CA ASN A 446 -32.17 -17.31 -15.51
C ASN A 446 -32.04 -18.60 -16.34
N THR A 447 -30.85 -18.97 -16.80
CA THR A 447 -30.58 -20.22 -17.48
C THR A 447 -30.46 -21.32 -16.42
N LEU A 448 -31.07 -22.50 -16.72
CA LEU A 448 -31.14 -23.61 -15.75
C LEU A 448 -30.43 -24.89 -16.24
N GLU A 449 -29.73 -24.82 -17.36
CA GLU A 449 -28.93 -25.94 -17.86
C GLU A 449 -27.72 -25.45 -18.66
N PHE A 450 -26.72 -26.34 -18.77
CA PHE A 450 -25.54 -26.14 -19.59
C PHE A 450 -25.09 -27.49 -20.16
N LEU A 451 -24.67 -27.53 -21.43
CA LEU A 451 -24.07 -28.70 -22.03
C LEU A 451 -22.55 -28.55 -22.05
N ASP A 452 -21.84 -29.41 -21.33
CA ASP A 452 -20.40 -29.50 -21.43
C ASP A 452 -20.02 -30.42 -22.59
N ASP A 453 -19.67 -29.81 -23.71
CA ASP A 453 -19.18 -30.43 -24.94
C ASP A 453 -17.69 -30.16 -25.16
N ASN A 454 -17.01 -29.61 -24.16
CA ASN A 454 -15.61 -29.19 -24.21
C ASN A 454 -15.33 -28.27 -25.41
N ASN A 455 -16.20 -27.26 -25.61
CA ASN A 455 -16.17 -26.31 -26.73
C ASN A 455 -16.22 -27.00 -28.10
N GLY A 456 -17.01 -28.06 -28.21
CA GLY A 456 -17.19 -28.84 -29.42
C GLY A 456 -16.10 -29.88 -29.67
N ALA A 457 -15.13 -30.03 -28.83
CA ALA A 457 -14.07 -31.06 -28.94
C ALA A 457 -14.48 -32.41 -28.35
N GLY A 458 -15.59 -32.47 -27.58
CA GLY A 458 -16.00 -33.63 -26.81
C GLY A 458 -15.22 -33.80 -25.51
N LEU A 459 -15.79 -34.56 -24.58
CA LEU A 459 -15.12 -34.93 -23.33
C LEU A 459 -14.25 -36.17 -23.52
N GLU A 460 -13.08 -36.19 -22.83
CA GLU A 460 -12.22 -37.37 -22.87
C GLU A 460 -12.85 -38.55 -22.12
N LYS A 461 -12.74 -39.75 -22.67
CA LYS A 461 -13.15 -40.97 -22.01
C LYS A 461 -12.14 -41.37 -20.90
N GLY A 462 -12.64 -41.85 -19.78
CA GLY A 462 -11.86 -42.31 -18.66
C GLY A 462 -12.04 -41.45 -17.39
N PRO A 463 -11.77 -40.14 -17.41
CA PRO A 463 -11.96 -39.31 -16.24
C PRO A 463 -13.41 -39.19 -15.80
N LYS A 464 -13.64 -39.14 -14.48
CA LYS A 464 -14.93 -38.71 -13.93
C LYS A 464 -14.90 -37.17 -13.88
N TYR A 465 -15.89 -36.54 -14.47
CA TYR A 465 -16.05 -35.08 -14.48
C TYR A 465 -17.03 -34.66 -13.40
N CYS A 466 -16.57 -33.73 -12.56
CA CYS A 466 -17.35 -33.17 -11.47
C CYS A 466 -17.60 -31.68 -11.70
N TYR A 467 -18.78 -31.20 -11.33
CA TYR A 467 -19.22 -29.84 -11.59
C TYR A 467 -19.68 -29.16 -10.33
N VAL A 468 -19.39 -27.88 -10.24
CA VAL A 468 -19.97 -26.95 -9.26
C VAL A 468 -20.39 -25.66 -9.97
N LEU A 469 -21.35 -24.97 -9.37
CA LEU A 469 -21.90 -23.71 -9.84
C LEU A 469 -21.59 -22.61 -8.87
N VAL A 470 -21.35 -21.39 -9.39
CA VAL A 470 -21.14 -20.19 -8.59
C VAL A 470 -21.94 -19.04 -9.22
N ALA A 471 -22.79 -18.40 -8.45
CA ALA A 471 -23.50 -17.21 -8.90
C ALA A 471 -22.62 -15.96 -8.74
N GLU A 472 -22.70 -15.06 -9.71
CA GLU A 472 -21.96 -13.80 -9.75
C GLU A 472 -22.91 -12.62 -9.68
N TYR A 473 -22.56 -11.63 -8.89
CA TYR A 473 -23.31 -10.40 -8.64
C TYR A 473 -22.77 -9.22 -9.47
N PRO A 474 -23.52 -8.09 -9.56
CA PRO A 474 -23.13 -6.98 -10.43
C PRO A 474 -21.75 -6.37 -10.15
N ASP A 475 -21.30 -6.35 -8.90
CA ASP A 475 -20.00 -5.86 -8.47
C ASP A 475 -18.88 -6.93 -8.58
N GLY A 476 -19.24 -8.15 -9.08
CA GLY A 476 -18.39 -9.30 -9.19
C GLY A 476 -18.20 -10.07 -7.88
N ALA A 477 -19.01 -9.83 -6.85
CA ALA A 477 -19.11 -10.71 -5.69
C ALA A 477 -19.57 -12.11 -6.14
N LEU A 478 -19.09 -13.14 -5.47
CA LEU A 478 -19.39 -14.54 -5.79
C LEU A 478 -20.18 -15.21 -4.66
N SER A 479 -21.05 -16.15 -5.05
CA SER A 479 -21.72 -17.00 -4.08
C SER A 479 -20.78 -18.07 -3.52
N ARG A 480 -21.22 -18.77 -2.49
CA ARG A 480 -20.70 -20.08 -2.16
C ARG A 480 -20.86 -21.05 -3.34
N PRO A 481 -19.96 -22.02 -3.54
CA PRO A 481 -20.15 -23.03 -4.55
C PRO A 481 -21.34 -23.94 -4.22
N SER A 482 -21.97 -24.49 -5.28
CA SER A 482 -23.03 -25.47 -5.16
C SER A 482 -22.54 -26.80 -4.53
N ASN A 483 -23.48 -27.66 -4.21
CA ASN A 483 -23.18 -29.10 -4.12
C ASN A 483 -22.57 -29.59 -5.44
N GLU A 484 -21.71 -30.60 -5.34
CA GLU A 484 -21.05 -31.24 -6.48
C GLU A 484 -21.94 -32.31 -7.10
N LYS A 485 -21.88 -32.45 -8.43
CA LYS A 485 -22.44 -33.58 -9.21
C LYS A 485 -21.39 -34.05 -10.20
N CYS A 486 -21.24 -35.36 -10.29
CA CYS A 486 -20.24 -35.98 -11.17
C CYS A 486 -20.86 -36.98 -12.13
N ASN A 487 -20.23 -37.16 -13.29
CA ASN A 487 -20.51 -38.25 -14.23
C ASN A 487 -19.25 -38.57 -15.04
N ALA A 488 -19.24 -39.72 -15.74
CA ALA A 488 -18.14 -40.19 -16.57
C ALA A 488 -18.66 -40.75 -17.88
N LEU A 489 -17.84 -40.70 -18.94
CA LEU A 489 -18.12 -41.34 -20.20
C LEU A 489 -17.77 -42.84 -20.11
N PRO A 490 -18.43 -43.69 -20.94
CA PRO A 490 -18.09 -45.13 -21.04
C PRO A 490 -16.63 -45.37 -21.44
N ILE A 491 -16.02 -46.41 -20.90
CA ILE A 491 -14.62 -46.76 -21.16
C ILE A 491 -14.57 -47.89 -22.23
N ASP A 492 -14.93 -47.55 -23.46
CA ASP A 492 -14.92 -48.43 -24.61
C ASP A 492 -13.62 -48.39 -25.42
N ILE A 493 -12.67 -47.58 -25.02
CA ILE A 493 -11.32 -47.42 -25.57
C ILE A 493 -10.24 -47.80 -24.57
N PRO A 494 -9.00 -48.14 -25.00
CA PRO A 494 -7.87 -48.24 -24.08
C PRO A 494 -7.48 -46.89 -23.48
N LEU A 495 -7.11 -46.87 -22.21
CA LEU A 495 -6.65 -45.68 -21.50
C LEU A 495 -5.16 -45.84 -21.17
N ILE A 496 -4.34 -44.84 -21.50
CA ILE A 496 -2.93 -44.83 -21.08
C ILE A 496 -2.85 -44.65 -19.59
N THR A 497 -2.12 -45.50 -18.88
CA THR A 497 -1.95 -45.46 -17.42
C THR A 497 -0.59 -44.90 -17.01
N ASN A 498 0.45 -45.12 -17.82
CA ASN A 498 1.80 -44.66 -17.52
C ASN A 498 2.55 -44.21 -18.77
N VAL A 499 3.32 -43.14 -18.62
CA VAL A 499 4.41 -42.71 -19.50
C VAL A 499 5.60 -42.36 -18.59
N ASP A 500 6.24 -43.39 -18.04
CA ASP A 500 7.17 -43.30 -16.93
C ASP A 500 8.61 -43.32 -17.45
N ILE A 501 9.43 -42.32 -17.12
CA ILE A 501 10.83 -42.25 -17.53
C ILE A 501 11.65 -43.18 -16.64
N GLU A 502 12.18 -44.26 -17.27
CA GLU A 502 13.06 -45.22 -16.59
C GLU A 502 14.52 -44.78 -16.63
N LEU A 503 14.95 -44.18 -17.74
CA LEU A 503 16.34 -43.73 -17.94
C LEU A 503 16.35 -42.35 -18.57
N THR A 504 16.98 -41.43 -17.90
CA THR A 504 17.25 -40.05 -18.42
C THR A 504 18.55 -40.08 -19.23
N ALA A 505 18.41 -39.87 -20.53
CA ALA A 505 19.51 -39.76 -21.49
C ALA A 505 19.01 -39.25 -22.83
N SER A 506 19.90 -38.73 -23.69
CA SER A 506 19.59 -38.40 -25.08
C SER A 506 19.12 -39.63 -25.92
N ASN A 507 19.43 -40.82 -25.42
CA ASN A 507 18.92 -42.11 -25.92
C ASN A 507 18.29 -42.88 -24.77
N GLY A 508 17.30 -42.25 -24.12
CA GLY A 508 16.68 -42.71 -22.88
C GLY A 508 15.62 -43.81 -23.09
N ARG A 509 14.91 -44.12 -22.01
CA ARG A 509 13.92 -45.17 -21.99
C ARG A 509 12.67 -44.75 -21.24
N ILE A 510 11.50 -45.01 -21.84
CA ILE A 510 10.17 -44.69 -21.28
C ILE A 510 9.35 -45.98 -21.20
N ASN A 511 8.74 -46.26 -20.05
CA ASN A 511 7.77 -47.34 -19.90
C ASN A 511 6.35 -46.81 -20.18
N VAL A 512 5.73 -47.24 -21.25
CA VAL A 512 4.34 -46.90 -21.59
C VAL A 512 3.43 -48.08 -21.24
N LYS A 513 2.34 -47.78 -20.49
CA LYS A 513 1.33 -48.79 -20.12
C LYS A 513 -0.05 -48.22 -20.40
N TRP A 514 -0.98 -49.15 -20.75
CA TRP A 514 -2.38 -48.79 -21.00
C TRP A 514 -3.31 -49.91 -20.51
N THR A 515 -4.62 -49.59 -20.50
CA THR A 515 -5.66 -50.59 -20.19
C THR A 515 -6.16 -51.22 -21.44
N ARG A 516 -6.78 -52.39 -21.34
CA ARG A 516 -7.68 -52.89 -22.39
C ARG A 516 -9.00 -52.09 -22.34
N PRO A 517 -9.75 -51.90 -23.47
CA PRO A 517 -11.12 -51.40 -23.45
C PRO A 517 -12.02 -52.34 -22.65
N LEU A 518 -12.73 -51.84 -21.62
CA LEU A 518 -13.53 -52.64 -20.68
C LEU A 518 -15.01 -52.74 -21.09
N GLU A 519 -15.56 -51.66 -21.64
CA GLU A 519 -16.97 -51.55 -22.03
C GLU A 519 -17.13 -51.67 -23.54
N LEU A 520 -16.20 -52.36 -24.22
CA LEU A 520 -16.21 -52.55 -25.65
C LEU A 520 -17.36 -53.48 -26.05
N ASP A 521 -18.31 -52.97 -26.81
CA ASP A 521 -19.36 -53.76 -27.45
C ASP A 521 -18.77 -54.50 -28.66
N SER A 522 -18.52 -55.83 -28.50
CA SER A 522 -17.96 -56.68 -29.55
C SER A 522 -18.91 -56.98 -30.69
N VAL A 523 -20.20 -56.65 -30.58
CA VAL A 523 -21.19 -56.79 -31.68
C VAL A 523 -21.07 -55.55 -32.57
N ILE A 524 -20.95 -54.42 -32.01
CA ILE A 524 -20.76 -53.16 -32.75
C ILE A 524 -19.34 -53.05 -33.30
N ASN A 525 -18.35 -53.49 -32.47
CA ASN A 525 -16.94 -53.41 -32.75
C ASN A 525 -16.33 -54.86 -32.79
N PRO A 526 -16.48 -55.60 -33.87
CA PRO A 526 -16.01 -56.99 -33.93
C PRO A 526 -14.49 -57.09 -34.11
N PRO A 527 -13.84 -58.25 -33.68
CA PRO A 527 -12.42 -58.50 -33.95
C PRO A 527 -12.14 -58.57 -35.47
N PRO A 528 -10.90 -58.54 -35.96
CA PRO A 528 -9.66 -58.47 -35.14
C PRO A 528 -9.37 -57.07 -34.51
N TYR A 529 -8.79 -57.09 -33.32
CA TYR A 529 -8.37 -55.90 -32.62
C TYR A 529 -6.88 -55.66 -32.81
N ARG A 530 -6.45 -54.34 -32.77
CA ARG A 530 -5.05 -53.99 -32.86
C ARG A 530 -4.78 -52.69 -32.07
N TYR A 531 -3.67 -52.66 -31.34
CA TYR A 531 -3.07 -51.47 -30.77
C TYR A 531 -1.96 -51.00 -31.70
N ASP A 532 -1.92 -49.70 -31.98
CA ASP A 532 -0.78 -49.02 -32.62
C ASP A 532 -0.34 -47.88 -31.69
N LEU A 533 0.88 -47.98 -31.13
CA LEU A 533 1.49 -46.95 -30.26
C LEU A 533 2.46 -46.13 -31.09
N PHE A 534 2.30 -44.83 -31.05
CA PHE A 534 3.15 -43.84 -31.72
C PHE A 534 3.86 -42.97 -30.68
N GLY A 535 5.09 -42.49 -31.00
CA GLY A 535 5.88 -41.58 -30.19
C GLY A 535 6.02 -40.18 -30.78
N ASN A 536 5.64 -39.16 -30.03
CA ASN A 536 5.75 -37.73 -30.36
C ASN A 536 4.94 -37.27 -31.57
N SER A 537 4.64 -38.17 -32.53
CA SER A 537 3.77 -37.87 -33.68
C SER A 537 3.18 -39.16 -34.22
N GLN A 538 2.03 -39.07 -34.91
CA GLN A 538 1.33 -40.21 -35.56
C GLN A 538 2.11 -40.84 -36.74
N SER A 539 3.23 -40.25 -37.15
CA SER A 539 4.13 -40.81 -38.15
C SER A 539 5.23 -41.73 -37.58
N ASN A 540 5.41 -41.71 -36.27
CA ASN A 540 6.47 -42.50 -35.60
C ASN A 540 5.86 -43.70 -34.85
N LEU A 541 5.62 -44.79 -35.59
CA LEU A 541 5.10 -46.00 -35.01
C LEU A 541 6.16 -46.72 -34.18
N LEU A 542 5.88 -46.93 -32.89
CA LEU A 542 6.74 -47.61 -31.95
C LEU A 542 6.42 -49.07 -31.75
N PHE A 543 5.12 -49.41 -31.75
CA PHE A 543 4.62 -50.75 -31.48
C PHE A 543 3.29 -51.00 -32.18
N SER A 544 3.08 -52.23 -32.63
CA SER A 544 1.79 -52.72 -33.12
C SER A 544 1.53 -54.12 -32.55
N GLY A 545 0.45 -54.24 -31.77
CA GLY A 545 0.04 -55.52 -31.13
C GLY A 545 -1.39 -55.91 -31.48
N ASN A 546 -1.62 -57.20 -31.72
CA ASN A 546 -2.97 -57.71 -32.09
C ASN A 546 -3.68 -58.44 -30.94
N ASP A 547 -3.04 -58.58 -29.78
CA ASP A 547 -3.61 -59.17 -28.58
C ASP A 547 -4.18 -58.06 -27.66
N LEU A 548 -5.40 -58.20 -27.20
CA LEU A 548 -5.99 -57.31 -26.18
C LEU A 548 -5.24 -57.28 -24.86
N MET A 549 -4.37 -58.26 -24.64
CA MET A 549 -3.51 -58.34 -23.45
C MET A 549 -2.19 -57.60 -23.63
N ASP A 550 -1.89 -57.13 -24.85
CA ASP A 550 -0.72 -56.28 -25.11
C ASP A 550 -0.96 -54.87 -24.52
N THR A 551 -0.68 -54.68 -23.23
CA THR A 551 -1.00 -53.48 -22.49
C THR A 551 0.21 -52.71 -22.00
N SER A 552 1.39 -52.99 -22.54
CA SER A 552 2.64 -52.27 -22.18
C SER A 552 3.68 -52.35 -23.28
N PHE A 553 4.50 -51.31 -23.36
CA PHE A 553 5.64 -51.21 -24.27
C PHE A 553 6.79 -50.46 -23.67
N VAL A 554 8.03 -50.89 -23.89
CA VAL A 554 9.24 -50.17 -23.51
C VAL A 554 9.76 -49.40 -24.72
N TRP A 555 9.59 -48.07 -24.66
CA TRP A 555 10.06 -47.18 -25.71
C TRP A 555 11.53 -46.84 -25.47
N ASN A 556 12.43 -47.43 -26.29
CA ASN A 556 13.85 -47.14 -26.25
C ASN A 556 14.23 -46.10 -27.27
N GLY A 557 15.26 -45.29 -26.99
CA GLY A 557 15.82 -44.30 -27.86
C GLY A 557 15.04 -42.95 -27.89
N ALA A 558 14.21 -42.72 -26.89
CA ALA A 558 13.59 -41.41 -26.69
C ALA A 558 14.62 -40.45 -26.08
N ASP A 559 14.66 -39.23 -26.54
CA ASP A 559 15.37 -38.17 -25.84
C ASP A 559 14.54 -37.78 -24.60
N THR A 560 15.06 -38.08 -23.41
CA THR A 560 14.41 -37.87 -22.13
C THR A 560 15.09 -36.78 -21.29
N GLU A 561 16.12 -36.07 -21.81
CA GLU A 561 16.85 -35.06 -21.04
C GLU A 561 16.11 -33.72 -21.02
N GLY A 562 15.70 -33.22 -22.17
CA GLY A 562 15.14 -31.86 -22.25
C GLY A 562 13.77 -31.79 -22.95
N PHE A 563 13.16 -32.94 -23.23
CA PHE A 563 11.92 -32.96 -24.02
C PHE A 563 10.79 -33.74 -23.32
N GLN A 564 9.59 -33.16 -23.38
CA GLN A 564 8.38 -33.88 -23.01
C GLN A 564 8.01 -34.85 -24.13
N ASN A 565 8.08 -36.16 -23.87
CA ASN A 565 7.76 -37.18 -24.83
C ASN A 565 6.29 -37.55 -24.74
N LYS A 566 5.60 -37.60 -25.89
CA LYS A 566 4.16 -37.89 -26.01
C LYS A 566 3.93 -39.28 -26.61
N ALA A 567 3.28 -40.14 -25.85
CA ALA A 567 2.75 -41.45 -26.32
C ALA A 567 1.33 -41.23 -26.88
N ILE A 568 1.05 -41.76 -28.07
CA ILE A 568 -0.25 -41.69 -28.73
C ILE A 568 -0.67 -43.12 -29.03
N LEU A 569 -1.80 -43.58 -28.49
CA LEU A 569 -2.29 -44.95 -28.64
C LEU A 569 -3.55 -44.93 -29.51
N HIS A 570 -3.50 -45.66 -30.64
CA HIS A 570 -4.66 -45.94 -31.48
C HIS A 570 -5.13 -47.36 -31.20
N PHE A 571 -6.44 -47.53 -31.19
CA PHE A 571 -7.08 -48.81 -31.10
C PHE A 571 -7.97 -49.05 -32.33
N THR A 572 -7.84 -50.20 -32.96
CA THR A 572 -8.61 -50.57 -34.15
C THR A 572 -9.41 -51.84 -33.88
N SER A 573 -10.64 -51.88 -34.46
CA SER A 573 -11.54 -52.98 -34.49
C SER A 573 -11.87 -53.27 -35.93
N ASN A 574 -11.65 -54.49 -36.43
CA ASN A 574 -11.92 -54.90 -37.79
C ASN A 574 -11.36 -53.95 -38.85
N GLY A 575 -10.18 -53.40 -38.63
CA GLY A 575 -9.51 -52.48 -39.55
C GLY A 575 -10.00 -51.02 -39.46
N ASN A 576 -11.04 -50.71 -38.71
CA ASN A 576 -11.50 -49.34 -38.47
C ASN A 576 -10.84 -48.77 -37.24
N ILE A 577 -10.27 -47.58 -37.34
CA ILE A 577 -9.70 -46.85 -36.19
C ILE A 577 -10.88 -46.24 -35.41
N PHE A 578 -10.91 -46.48 -34.10
CA PHE A 578 -11.76 -45.68 -33.22
C PHE A 578 -11.38 -44.22 -33.33
N GLN A 579 -12.35 -43.33 -33.32
CA GLN A 579 -12.21 -41.94 -33.64
C GLN A 579 -11.32 -41.20 -32.62
N ASP A 580 -11.14 -41.76 -31.43
CA ASP A 580 -10.39 -41.15 -30.34
C ASP A 580 -9.04 -41.86 -30.10
N SER A 581 -7.95 -41.23 -30.50
CA SER A 581 -6.63 -41.62 -30.03
C SER A 581 -6.42 -41.11 -28.63
N VAL A 582 -6.06 -41.98 -27.68
CA VAL A 582 -5.66 -41.57 -26.35
C VAL A 582 -4.18 -41.19 -26.36
N SER A 583 -3.87 -40.04 -25.76
CA SER A 583 -2.48 -39.60 -25.68
C SER A 583 -2.12 -39.21 -24.26
N ALA A 584 -0.84 -39.38 -23.90
CA ALA A 584 -0.27 -38.92 -22.65
C ALA A 584 1.19 -38.55 -22.84
N SER A 585 1.70 -37.60 -22.05
CA SER A 585 3.11 -37.22 -22.07
C SER A 585 3.87 -37.77 -20.87
N SER A 586 5.20 -37.87 -21.02
CA SER A 586 6.08 -37.96 -19.86
C SER A 586 6.03 -36.66 -19.05
N VAL A 587 6.41 -36.77 -17.78
CA VAL A 587 6.63 -35.59 -16.92
C VAL A 587 7.89 -34.89 -17.39
N LEU A 588 7.82 -33.58 -17.60
CA LEU A 588 8.97 -32.71 -17.84
C LEU A 588 9.23 -31.87 -16.60
N LEU A 589 10.41 -32.06 -15.98
CA LEU A 589 10.91 -31.31 -14.85
C LEU A 589 11.95 -30.30 -15.35
N THR A 590 11.82 -29.06 -14.96
CA THR A 590 12.83 -28.01 -15.15
C THR A 590 13.36 -27.55 -13.81
N SER A 591 14.65 -27.40 -13.67
CA SER A 591 15.29 -26.76 -12.53
C SER A 591 15.85 -25.40 -12.92
N THR A 592 15.77 -24.43 -12.02
CA THR A 592 16.34 -23.08 -12.19
C THR A 592 17.12 -22.73 -10.94
N PRO A 593 18.43 -22.47 -11.04
CA PRO A 593 19.26 -22.15 -9.89
C PRO A 593 19.07 -20.71 -9.43
N GLY A 594 19.28 -20.44 -8.14
CA GLY A 594 19.37 -19.12 -7.51
C GLY A 594 20.32 -19.21 -6.32
N GLY A 595 20.56 -18.12 -5.60
CA GLY A 595 21.41 -18.13 -4.41
C GLY A 595 20.88 -19.09 -3.35
N GLN A 596 21.66 -20.11 -3.01
CA GLN A 596 21.35 -21.16 -2.02
C GLN A 596 19.98 -21.83 -2.21
N ARG A 597 19.47 -21.86 -3.44
CA ARG A 597 18.15 -22.41 -3.77
C ARG A 597 18.09 -22.98 -5.17
N VAL A 598 17.17 -23.91 -5.38
CA VAL A 598 16.79 -24.42 -6.70
C VAL A 598 15.28 -24.42 -6.82
N GLN A 599 14.76 -23.68 -7.81
CA GLN A 599 13.35 -23.70 -8.20
C GLN A 599 13.12 -24.90 -9.10
N LEU A 600 12.12 -25.71 -8.77
CA LEU A 600 11.68 -26.87 -9.54
C LEU A 600 10.28 -26.60 -10.10
N ASP A 601 10.10 -26.72 -11.40
CA ASP A 601 8.83 -26.59 -12.07
C ASP A 601 8.60 -27.80 -12.97
N TRP A 602 7.38 -28.37 -12.96
CA TRP A 602 7.09 -29.54 -13.79
C TRP A 602 5.67 -29.55 -14.35
N SER A 603 5.52 -30.22 -15.47
CA SER A 603 4.24 -30.37 -16.14
C SER A 603 4.12 -31.77 -16.78
N ALA A 604 2.89 -32.20 -16.94
CA ALA A 604 2.56 -33.44 -17.67
C ALA A 604 1.18 -33.29 -18.34
N ASP A 605 1.06 -33.75 -19.58
CA ASP A 605 -0.21 -33.89 -20.31
C ASP A 605 -0.67 -35.34 -20.18
N VAL A 606 -1.55 -35.59 -19.20
CA VAL A 606 -2.04 -36.94 -18.87
C VAL A 606 -3.57 -36.99 -18.92
N PRO A 607 -4.17 -38.11 -19.34
CA PRO A 607 -5.63 -38.21 -19.44
C PRO A 607 -6.35 -38.42 -18.11
N TRP A 608 -5.62 -38.69 -17.02
CA TRP A 608 -6.15 -38.75 -15.65
C TRP A 608 -5.99 -37.43 -14.91
N SER A 609 -6.64 -37.29 -13.75
CA SER A 609 -6.49 -36.11 -12.89
C SER A 609 -5.38 -36.31 -11.87
N ASN A 610 -4.49 -35.34 -11.73
CA ASN A 610 -3.52 -35.28 -10.65
C ASN A 610 -4.13 -34.63 -9.39
N ASN A 611 -5.23 -33.94 -9.50
CA ASN A 611 -5.88 -33.25 -8.39
C ASN A 611 -6.22 -34.23 -7.24
N GLY A 612 -6.09 -33.75 -6.01
CA GLY A 612 -6.37 -34.59 -4.85
C GLY A 612 -5.28 -35.58 -4.49
N GLN A 613 -4.14 -35.56 -5.17
CA GLN A 613 -2.97 -36.40 -4.92
C GLN A 613 -1.78 -35.55 -4.44
N TYR A 614 -0.78 -36.21 -3.89
CA TYR A 614 0.51 -35.60 -3.57
C TYR A 614 1.53 -35.98 -4.63
N HIS A 615 2.21 -35.00 -5.20
CA HIS A 615 3.41 -35.23 -6.00
C HIS A 615 4.60 -35.33 -5.08
N LEU A 616 5.48 -36.29 -5.34
CA LEU A 616 6.66 -36.57 -4.50
C LEU A 616 7.90 -36.01 -5.19
N ILE A 617 8.71 -35.28 -4.43
CA ILE A 617 9.95 -34.66 -4.90
C ILE A 617 11.12 -35.44 -4.29
N TYR A 618 12.00 -35.94 -5.13
CA TYR A 618 13.18 -36.66 -4.73
C TYR A 618 14.43 -35.88 -5.06
N LYS A 619 15.39 -35.87 -4.14
CA LYS A 619 16.70 -35.25 -4.24
C LYS A 619 17.80 -36.29 -4.10
N ARG A 620 18.84 -36.15 -4.93
CA ARG A 620 20.02 -37.00 -4.80
C ARG A 620 20.80 -36.62 -3.54
N ASN A 621 21.06 -37.56 -2.68
CA ASN A 621 22.00 -37.38 -1.58
C ASN A 621 23.43 -37.38 -2.14
N ASN A 622 24.12 -36.26 -2.01
CA ASN A 622 25.45 -36.03 -2.60
C ASN A 622 26.54 -36.97 -2.06
N ILE A 623 26.35 -37.55 -0.88
CA ILE A 623 27.31 -38.51 -0.25
C ILE A 623 27.03 -39.93 -0.74
N SER A 624 25.77 -40.39 -0.68
CA SER A 624 25.42 -41.79 -1.01
C SER A 624 25.09 -42.00 -2.48
N GLY A 625 24.80 -40.94 -3.24
CA GLY A 625 24.32 -41.02 -4.62
C GLY A 625 22.88 -41.53 -4.77
N VAL A 626 22.18 -41.81 -3.67
CA VAL A 626 20.83 -42.35 -3.65
C VAL A 626 19.83 -41.19 -3.64
N TYR A 627 18.71 -41.34 -4.38
CA TYR A 627 17.62 -40.41 -4.31
C TYR A 627 16.75 -40.67 -3.09
N GLU A 628 16.55 -39.65 -2.29
CA GLU A 628 15.74 -39.67 -1.07
C GLU A 628 14.55 -38.73 -1.25
N LEU A 629 13.41 -39.07 -0.61
CA LEU A 629 12.24 -38.19 -0.62
C LEU A 629 12.58 -36.88 0.11
N LEU A 630 12.53 -35.78 -0.64
CA LEU A 630 12.76 -34.46 -0.08
C LEU A 630 11.47 -33.88 0.52
N ASP A 631 10.39 -33.86 -0.25
CA ASP A 631 9.11 -33.30 0.15
C ASP A 631 7.97 -33.82 -0.73
N SER A 632 6.75 -33.40 -0.41
CA SER A 632 5.56 -33.68 -1.21
C SER A 632 4.65 -32.46 -1.27
N ILE A 633 4.12 -32.15 -2.46
CA ILE A 633 3.16 -31.07 -2.64
C ILE A 633 1.78 -31.62 -3.04
N PHE A 634 0.74 -30.97 -2.53
CA PHE A 634 -0.62 -31.31 -2.91
C PHE A 634 -0.93 -30.76 -4.31
N ALA A 635 -1.44 -31.61 -5.20
CA ALA A 635 -1.73 -31.23 -6.57
C ALA A 635 -3.13 -30.63 -6.69
N ASP A 636 -3.24 -29.43 -7.23
CA ASP A 636 -4.50 -28.71 -7.48
C ASP A 636 -4.62 -28.11 -8.89
N GLY A 637 -3.69 -28.44 -9.78
CA GLY A 637 -3.62 -27.94 -11.16
C GLY A 637 -2.85 -28.88 -12.10
N ASN A 638 -2.39 -28.33 -13.23
CA ASN A 638 -1.59 -29.07 -14.23
C ASN A 638 -0.11 -28.64 -14.25
N ASN A 639 0.22 -27.49 -13.66
CA ASN A 639 1.59 -26.97 -13.52
C ASN A 639 1.92 -26.89 -12.04
N TYR A 640 3.07 -27.42 -11.67
CA TYR A 640 3.50 -27.56 -10.30
C TYR A 640 4.88 -26.97 -10.11
N SER A 641 5.12 -26.47 -8.91
CA SER A 641 6.30 -25.71 -8.57
C SER A 641 6.74 -26.03 -7.14
N TYR A 642 8.04 -26.11 -6.89
CA TYR A 642 8.62 -26.31 -5.57
C TYR A 642 9.96 -25.58 -5.47
N LEU A 643 10.19 -24.88 -4.37
CA LEU A 643 11.44 -24.20 -4.09
C LEU A 643 12.23 -24.96 -3.02
N ASP A 644 13.35 -25.53 -3.39
CA ASP A 644 14.30 -26.13 -2.44
C ASP A 644 15.30 -25.08 -1.95
N GLN A 645 15.18 -24.71 -0.66
CA GLN A 645 16.09 -23.82 0.07
C GLN A 645 16.76 -24.57 1.25
N GLY A 646 16.70 -25.88 1.24
CA GLY A 646 17.20 -26.70 2.34
C GLY A 646 16.26 -26.81 3.55
N GLN A 647 15.03 -26.24 3.49
CA GLN A 647 14.11 -26.21 4.62
C GLN A 647 13.69 -27.61 5.10
N ALA A 648 13.60 -28.59 4.23
CA ALA A 648 13.23 -29.96 4.62
C ALA A 648 14.22 -30.60 5.60
N ASN A 649 15.50 -30.21 5.57
CA ASN A 649 16.58 -30.74 6.43
C ASN A 649 17.17 -29.65 7.35
N GLY A 650 16.73 -28.40 7.26
CA GLY A 650 17.26 -27.27 8.02
C GLY A 650 18.70 -26.87 7.63
N ILE A 651 19.20 -27.36 6.49
CA ILE A 651 20.56 -27.08 5.98
C ILE A 651 20.38 -26.36 4.62
N PRO A 652 20.79 -25.10 4.48
CA PRO A 652 20.75 -24.38 3.21
C PRO A 652 21.54 -25.10 2.12
N LEU A 653 21.17 -24.90 0.85
CA LEU A 653 21.95 -25.39 -0.27
C LEU A 653 23.29 -24.63 -0.33
N ILE A 654 24.32 -25.31 -0.82
CA ILE A 654 25.66 -24.73 -0.97
C ILE A 654 25.81 -24.30 -2.43
N ASP A 655 26.11 -23.02 -2.64
CA ASP A 655 26.40 -22.49 -3.97
C ASP A 655 27.66 -23.16 -4.55
N GLY A 656 27.61 -23.47 -5.85
CA GLY A 656 28.68 -24.19 -6.53
C GLY A 656 28.59 -25.72 -6.43
N GLU A 657 27.67 -26.29 -5.63
CA GLU A 657 27.44 -27.73 -5.58
C GLU A 657 26.29 -28.17 -6.49
N GLU A 658 26.42 -29.31 -7.17
CA GLU A 658 25.38 -29.85 -8.03
C GLU A 658 24.32 -30.59 -7.23
N TYR A 659 23.05 -30.21 -7.45
CA TYR A 659 21.88 -30.88 -6.88
C TYR A 659 21.01 -31.45 -8.00
N CYS A 660 20.64 -32.72 -7.88
CA CYS A 660 19.84 -33.44 -8.86
C CYS A 660 18.51 -33.88 -8.26
N TYR A 661 17.45 -33.75 -9.02
CA TYR A 661 16.09 -34.04 -8.62
C TYR A 661 15.37 -34.88 -9.66
N PHE A 662 14.36 -35.61 -9.23
CA PHE A 662 13.26 -36.06 -10.04
C PHE A 662 11.96 -35.95 -9.26
N VAL A 663 10.84 -35.86 -9.99
CA VAL A 663 9.51 -35.77 -9.41
C VAL A 663 8.71 -37.02 -9.83
N GLU A 664 7.93 -37.56 -8.90
CA GLU A 664 6.93 -38.58 -9.17
C GLU A 664 5.56 -37.92 -9.09
N THR A 665 4.92 -37.72 -10.25
CA THR A 665 3.55 -37.23 -10.30
C THR A 665 2.57 -38.35 -10.07
N ARG A 666 1.50 -38.10 -9.34
CA ARG A 666 0.46 -39.10 -9.05
C ARG A 666 -0.89 -38.57 -9.51
N GLY A 667 -1.76 -39.49 -9.91
CA GLY A 667 -3.10 -39.15 -10.32
C GLY A 667 -4.00 -40.36 -10.48
N SER A 668 -5.28 -40.12 -10.74
CA SER A 668 -6.27 -41.16 -10.93
C SER A 668 -7.30 -40.73 -11.96
N TYR A 669 -7.96 -41.69 -12.61
CA TYR A 669 -9.17 -41.44 -13.38
C TYR A 669 -10.37 -41.14 -12.47
N TYR A 670 -10.30 -41.52 -11.18
CA TYR A 670 -11.37 -41.40 -10.19
C TYR A 670 -12.73 -41.91 -10.66
N ASN A 671 -12.74 -42.86 -11.55
CA ASN A 671 -13.97 -43.53 -11.98
C ASN A 671 -14.18 -44.82 -11.21
N ASP A 672 -15.37 -45.38 -11.28
CA ASP A 672 -15.75 -46.59 -10.53
C ASP A 672 -14.98 -47.86 -10.97
N VAL A 673 -14.33 -47.81 -12.14
CA VAL A 673 -13.58 -48.96 -12.72
C VAL A 673 -12.07 -48.78 -12.42
N TYR A 674 -11.51 -47.61 -12.56
CA TYR A 674 -10.11 -47.28 -12.34
C TYR A 674 -9.97 -46.20 -11.24
N SER A 675 -10.18 -46.62 -10.01
CA SER A 675 -9.99 -45.78 -8.81
C SER A 675 -8.55 -45.77 -8.28
N GLN A 676 -7.70 -46.60 -8.84
CA GLN A 676 -6.29 -46.69 -8.42
C GLN A 676 -5.48 -45.44 -8.77
N VAL A 677 -4.45 -45.21 -7.99
CA VAL A 677 -3.50 -44.13 -8.24
C VAL A 677 -2.43 -44.61 -9.19
N PHE A 678 -2.23 -43.89 -10.28
CA PHE A 678 -1.12 -44.07 -11.21
C PHE A 678 0.02 -43.11 -10.85
N SER A 679 1.24 -43.48 -11.21
CA SER A 679 2.40 -42.59 -11.01
C SER A 679 3.31 -42.55 -12.21
N ASN A 680 3.85 -41.40 -12.54
CA ASN A 680 4.85 -41.19 -13.57
C ASN A 680 6.03 -40.44 -13.00
N ARG A 681 7.23 -40.93 -13.29
CA ARG A 681 8.48 -40.30 -12.92
C ARG A 681 8.95 -39.35 -14.00
N SER A 682 9.45 -38.19 -13.64
CA SER A 682 10.15 -37.27 -14.53
C SER A 682 11.53 -37.77 -14.93
N GLN A 683 12.18 -37.10 -15.86
CA GLN A 683 13.61 -37.16 -16.01
C GLN A 683 14.30 -36.60 -14.76
N ILE A 684 15.59 -36.93 -14.64
CA ILE A 684 16.46 -36.29 -13.67
C ILE A 684 16.85 -34.93 -14.22
N SER A 685 16.69 -33.87 -13.41
CA SER A 685 17.16 -32.52 -13.68
C SER A 685 18.16 -32.13 -12.61
N CYS A 686 19.34 -31.65 -13.03
CA CYS A 686 20.40 -31.24 -12.12
C CYS A 686 20.73 -29.76 -12.34
N ASP A 687 21.03 -29.05 -11.24
CA ASP A 687 21.45 -27.66 -11.32
C ASP A 687 22.43 -27.31 -10.20
N ILE A 688 23.15 -26.21 -10.40
CA ILE A 688 24.14 -25.70 -9.47
C ILE A 688 23.64 -24.34 -8.97
N PRO A 689 23.25 -24.22 -7.72
CA PRO A 689 22.89 -22.94 -7.12
C PRO A 689 23.99 -21.90 -7.35
N GLN A 690 23.60 -20.74 -7.81
CA GLN A 690 24.48 -19.60 -8.01
C GLN A 690 23.70 -18.35 -7.63
N ASP A 691 24.28 -17.52 -6.81
CA ASP A 691 23.70 -16.25 -6.53
C ASP A 691 23.87 -15.29 -7.70
N SER A 692 22.77 -14.71 -8.14
CA SER A 692 22.73 -13.70 -9.19
C SER A 692 21.90 -12.46 -8.79
N VAL A 693 21.49 -12.41 -7.52
CA VAL A 693 20.63 -11.33 -7.00
C VAL A 693 21.52 -10.37 -6.23
N PRO A 694 21.73 -9.14 -6.71
CA PRO A 694 22.52 -8.17 -5.97
C PRO A 694 21.81 -7.76 -4.67
N PRO A 695 22.55 -7.39 -3.63
CA PRO A 695 22.00 -6.79 -2.42
C PRO A 695 21.20 -5.53 -2.71
N CYS A 696 20.37 -5.08 -1.78
CA CYS A 696 19.71 -3.78 -1.92
C CYS A 696 20.68 -2.62 -1.71
N PRO A 697 20.44 -1.46 -2.38
CA PRO A 697 21.26 -0.28 -2.21
C PRO A 697 21.26 0.19 -0.75
N PRO A 698 22.43 0.49 -0.15
CA PRO A 698 22.47 1.02 1.20
C PRO A 698 21.90 2.45 1.26
N ILE A 699 21.54 2.92 2.44
CA ILE A 699 21.09 4.29 2.68
C ILE A 699 22.28 5.10 3.17
N LEU A 700 22.72 6.06 2.34
CA LEU A 700 23.91 6.89 2.59
C LEU A 700 23.56 8.21 3.28
N SER A 701 24.39 8.63 4.23
CA SER A 701 24.35 9.94 4.88
C SER A 701 25.74 10.58 4.90
N LEU A 702 25.77 11.90 4.88
CA LEU A 702 26.98 12.71 4.95
C LEU A 702 26.76 13.83 5.96
N GLU A 703 27.69 13.99 6.89
CA GLU A 703 27.68 15.11 7.82
C GLU A 703 28.14 16.38 7.11
N VAL A 704 27.22 17.29 6.84
CA VAL A 704 27.52 18.57 6.20
C VAL A 704 27.46 19.68 7.26
N PRO A 705 28.53 20.46 7.46
CA PRO A 705 28.50 21.56 8.41
C PRO A 705 27.61 22.69 7.90
N ASP A 706 26.94 23.38 8.82
CA ASP A 706 26.20 24.60 8.52
C ASP A 706 27.16 25.76 8.26
N CYS A 707 27.25 26.22 7.02
CA CYS A 707 28.15 27.27 6.62
C CYS A 707 27.89 28.61 7.34
N ASP A 708 26.64 28.94 7.65
CA ASP A 708 26.30 30.18 8.32
C ASP A 708 26.82 30.18 9.75
N SER A 709 26.75 29.05 10.46
CA SER A 709 27.31 28.88 11.78
C SER A 709 28.86 28.91 11.79
N LEU A 710 29.48 28.26 10.78
CA LEU A 710 30.93 28.22 10.64
C LEU A 710 31.55 29.60 10.29
N LEU A 711 30.78 30.45 9.60
CA LEU A 711 31.21 31.77 9.14
C LEU A 711 30.62 32.91 9.98
N ALA A 712 30.02 32.60 11.13
CA ALA A 712 29.35 33.59 11.98
C ALA A 712 30.33 34.59 12.61
N ASP A 713 31.55 34.17 12.97
CA ASP A 713 32.60 35.01 13.59
C ASP A 713 33.55 35.53 12.51
N LYS A 714 33.34 36.80 12.12
CA LYS A 714 34.03 37.45 10.99
C LYS A 714 35.06 38.46 11.39
N GLU A 715 35.50 38.47 12.65
CA GLU A 715 36.55 39.41 13.08
C GLU A 715 37.94 39.02 12.51
N CYS A 716 38.69 40.02 12.05
CA CYS A 716 40.01 39.80 11.44
C CYS A 716 41.03 39.10 12.33
N SER A 717 40.80 39.10 13.63
CA SER A 717 41.62 38.42 14.65
C SER A 717 41.12 37.00 14.95
N SER A 718 39.94 36.60 14.42
CA SER A 718 39.37 35.26 14.65
C SER A 718 40.05 34.22 13.77
N VAL A 719 40.59 33.18 14.38
CA VAL A 719 40.90 31.96 13.66
C VAL A 719 39.54 31.36 13.29
N LEU A 720 39.19 31.38 11.99
CA LEU A 720 37.98 30.75 11.52
C LEU A 720 37.98 29.28 12.00
N ALA A 721 36.88 28.84 12.59
CA ALA A 721 36.72 27.48 13.12
C ALA A 721 37.28 26.41 12.20
N ASP A 722 37.96 25.42 12.74
CA ASP A 722 38.52 24.32 11.96
C ASP A 722 37.41 23.62 11.20
N ILE A 723 37.39 23.76 9.88
CA ILE A 723 36.57 22.94 9.00
C ILE A 723 37.25 21.59 8.91
N PRO A 724 36.52 20.47 9.13
CA PRO A 724 37.07 19.14 8.92
C PRO A 724 37.72 19.05 7.52
N ASN A 725 38.96 18.57 7.43
CA ASN A 725 39.66 18.36 6.17
C ASN A 725 39.23 17.09 5.42
N SER A 726 38.06 16.56 5.78
CA SER A 726 37.55 15.32 5.25
C SER A 726 36.02 15.33 5.20
N ASN A 727 35.49 14.48 4.35
CA ASN A 727 34.08 14.15 4.27
C ASN A 727 33.86 12.83 4.96
N LEU A 728 33.01 12.82 6.00
CA LEU A 728 32.65 11.64 6.75
C LEU A 728 31.35 11.07 6.24
N LEU A 729 31.45 9.94 5.53
CA LEU A 729 30.33 9.18 5.02
C LEU A 729 29.90 8.12 6.01
N LYS A 730 28.60 7.93 6.20
CA LYS A 730 28.01 6.85 6.99
C LYS A 730 26.86 6.24 6.20
N TRP A 731 26.71 4.92 6.25
CA TRP A 731 25.59 4.25 5.59
C TRP A 731 25.02 3.15 6.45
N THR A 732 23.78 2.78 6.13
CA THR A 732 23.11 1.64 6.73
C THR A 732 22.67 0.68 5.61
N PRO A 733 22.91 -0.64 5.76
CA PRO A 733 22.40 -1.61 4.81
C PRO A 733 20.87 -1.62 4.84
N ASP A 734 20.25 -1.85 3.69
CA ASP A 734 18.83 -2.08 3.60
C ASP A 734 18.55 -3.60 3.67
N PHE A 735 17.85 -4.03 4.73
CA PHE A 735 17.44 -5.41 4.96
C PHE A 735 15.91 -5.58 4.92
N SER A 736 15.21 -4.71 4.20
CA SER A 736 13.78 -4.82 3.97
C SER A 736 13.39 -6.13 3.28
N GLU A 737 12.11 -6.46 3.24
CA GLU A 737 11.63 -7.69 2.63
C GLU A 737 11.97 -7.72 1.14
N GLY A 738 12.64 -8.79 0.69
CA GLY A 738 13.12 -8.95 -0.69
C GLY A 738 14.57 -8.53 -0.94
N CYS A 739 15.28 -8.01 0.07
CA CYS A 739 16.70 -7.67 -0.03
C CYS A 739 17.59 -8.81 0.42
N ASP A 740 18.61 -9.13 -0.37
CA ASP A 740 19.62 -10.12 0.03
C ASP A 740 20.52 -9.57 1.13
N ARG A 741 20.99 -10.45 2.02
CA ARG A 741 21.71 -10.05 3.24
C ARG A 741 23.18 -10.47 3.27
N ASP A 742 23.67 -11.06 2.19
CA ASP A 742 24.99 -11.67 2.10
C ASP A 742 26.08 -10.71 1.61
N ILE A 743 25.95 -9.42 1.96
CA ILE A 743 26.88 -8.36 1.61
C ILE A 743 28.31 -8.74 2.03
N ALA A 744 29.25 -8.70 1.07
CA ALA A 744 30.67 -8.94 1.29
C ALA A 744 31.47 -7.63 1.43
N GLU A 745 31.15 -6.64 0.59
CA GLU A 745 31.81 -5.33 0.60
C GLU A 745 30.88 -4.19 0.20
N TYR A 746 31.32 -2.96 0.45
CA TYR A 746 30.70 -1.75 -0.06
C TYR A 746 31.69 -1.03 -0.96
N ARG A 747 31.24 -0.53 -2.12
CA ARG A 747 32.00 0.31 -3.05
C ARG A 747 31.52 1.75 -2.93
N ILE A 748 32.46 2.64 -2.70
CA ILE A 748 32.21 4.07 -2.51
C ILE A 748 32.60 4.79 -3.81
N TYR A 749 31.68 5.55 -4.37
CA TYR A 749 31.89 6.32 -5.58
C TYR A 749 31.80 7.81 -5.30
N TYR A 750 32.59 8.57 -6.00
CA TYR A 750 32.74 10.01 -5.86
C TYR A 750 32.73 10.71 -7.22
N LYS A 751 32.09 11.89 -7.27
CA LYS A 751 32.25 12.86 -8.35
C LYS A 751 32.55 14.25 -7.78
N ALA A 752 33.48 14.99 -8.38
CA ALA A 752 33.94 16.27 -7.86
C ALA A 752 33.02 17.46 -8.16
N SER A 753 32.11 17.32 -9.13
CA SER A 753 31.16 18.37 -9.51
C SER A 753 29.76 17.78 -9.75
N SER A 754 28.74 18.62 -9.70
CA SER A 754 27.35 18.22 -9.92
C SER A 754 27.09 17.59 -11.29
N ASP A 755 27.84 17.98 -12.30
CA ASP A 755 27.79 17.49 -13.68
C ASP A 755 28.84 16.42 -14.01
N GLY A 756 29.64 15.99 -13.02
CA GLY A 756 30.68 14.98 -13.16
C GLY A 756 30.13 13.55 -13.19
N GLU A 757 30.95 12.60 -13.64
CA GLU A 757 30.66 11.18 -13.58
C GLU A 757 31.24 10.56 -12.30
N TYR A 758 30.53 9.55 -11.74
CA TYR A 758 31.00 8.81 -10.59
C TYR A 758 32.20 7.94 -10.92
N GLN A 759 33.21 8.01 -10.08
CA GLN A 759 34.40 7.16 -10.14
C GLN A 759 34.53 6.39 -8.83
N LEU A 760 34.92 5.12 -8.91
CA LEU A 760 35.19 4.31 -7.74
C LEU A 760 36.32 4.94 -6.92
N LEU A 761 35.99 5.30 -5.67
CA LEU A 761 36.93 5.91 -4.74
C LEU A 761 37.61 4.86 -3.85
N SER A 762 36.84 3.93 -3.32
CA SER A 762 37.34 2.88 -2.43
C SER A 762 36.34 1.73 -2.32
N SER A 763 36.82 0.58 -1.84
CA SER A 763 36.01 -0.53 -1.39
C SER A 763 36.34 -0.83 0.06
N VAL A 764 35.32 -1.19 0.85
CA VAL A 764 35.45 -1.56 2.27
C VAL A 764 34.65 -2.81 2.58
N LEU A 765 35.07 -3.56 3.60
CA LEU A 765 34.38 -4.79 3.99
C LEU A 765 32.99 -4.53 4.57
N TYR A 766 32.14 -5.53 4.55
CA TYR A 766 30.71 -5.49 4.96
C TYR A 766 30.45 -4.95 6.37
N ASP A 767 31.40 -5.07 7.29
CA ASP A 767 31.31 -4.59 8.66
C ASP A 767 31.72 -3.13 8.84
N THR A 768 32.21 -2.50 7.77
CA THR A 768 32.63 -1.10 7.75
C THR A 768 31.50 -0.25 7.18
N LEU A 769 30.83 0.50 8.05
CA LEU A 769 29.68 1.34 7.72
C LEU A 769 29.99 2.83 7.72
N ILE A 770 31.28 3.17 7.72
CA ILE A 770 31.79 4.52 7.77
C ILE A 770 33.05 4.65 6.90
N PHE A 771 33.15 5.77 6.19
CA PHE A 771 34.33 6.06 5.37
C PHE A 771 34.66 7.55 5.47
N GLU A 772 35.94 7.85 5.67
CA GLU A 772 36.44 9.22 5.73
C GLU A 772 37.25 9.52 4.45
N HIS A 773 36.74 10.46 3.64
CA HIS A 773 37.44 10.93 2.46
C HIS A 773 38.17 12.23 2.76
N GLY A 774 39.50 12.14 2.97
CA GLY A 774 40.38 13.30 3.13
C GLY A 774 40.71 13.93 1.80
N ILE A 775 40.41 15.21 1.63
CA ILE A 775 40.72 15.99 0.42
C ILE A 775 41.40 17.28 0.86
N GLU A 776 42.58 17.56 0.33
CA GLU A 776 43.26 18.82 0.58
C GLU A 776 42.71 19.91 -0.34
N GLY A 777 42.19 20.98 0.24
CA GLY A 777 41.86 22.24 -0.43
C GLY A 777 40.47 22.29 -1.10
N ASP A 778 39.81 21.18 -1.36
CA ASP A 778 38.45 21.15 -1.97
C ASP A 778 37.63 20.02 -1.35
N LEU A 779 36.58 20.34 -0.58
CA LEU A 779 35.70 19.35 0.03
C LEU A 779 34.39 19.15 -0.74
N SER A 780 34.21 19.86 -1.87
CA SER A 780 33.00 19.71 -2.66
C SER A 780 32.99 18.38 -3.40
N GLY A 781 31.78 17.82 -3.56
CA GLY A 781 31.56 16.60 -4.31
C GLY A 781 30.34 15.84 -3.86
N CYS A 782 29.95 14.87 -4.67
CA CYS A 782 28.83 13.97 -4.40
C CYS A 782 29.31 12.54 -4.27
N TYR A 783 28.63 11.78 -3.47
CA TYR A 783 28.92 10.38 -3.16
C TYR A 783 27.69 9.51 -3.34
N VAL A 784 27.94 8.29 -3.78
CA VAL A 784 27.00 7.17 -3.73
C VAL A 784 27.76 5.92 -3.28
N VAL A 785 27.04 4.97 -2.70
CA VAL A 785 27.62 3.69 -2.24
C VAL A 785 26.81 2.56 -2.83
N THR A 786 27.47 1.47 -3.20
CA THR A 786 26.83 0.21 -3.59
C THR A 786 27.19 -0.87 -2.57
N ALA A 787 26.33 -1.87 -2.40
CA ALA A 787 26.62 -3.09 -1.71
C ALA A 787 26.97 -4.20 -2.72
N VAL A 788 27.94 -5.03 -2.40
CA VAL A 788 28.38 -6.13 -3.26
C VAL A 788 28.39 -7.41 -2.43
N ASP A 789 27.84 -8.49 -2.97
CA ASP A 789 27.83 -9.80 -2.32
C ASP A 789 29.12 -10.59 -2.54
N SER A 790 29.15 -11.83 -2.02
CA SER A 790 30.29 -12.73 -2.18
C SER A 790 30.45 -13.30 -3.58
N PHE A 791 29.47 -13.09 -4.47
CA PHE A 791 29.46 -13.52 -5.88
C PHE A 791 29.73 -12.38 -6.86
N ASP A 792 30.09 -11.19 -6.35
CA ASP A 792 30.36 -9.96 -7.10
C ASP A 792 29.12 -9.37 -7.80
N ASN A 793 27.89 -9.68 -7.28
CA ASN A 793 26.69 -8.97 -7.71
C ASN A 793 26.64 -7.62 -6.99
N GLU A 794 26.63 -6.54 -7.74
CA GLU A 794 26.67 -5.17 -7.25
C GLU A 794 25.26 -4.54 -7.30
N SER A 795 24.84 -3.93 -6.19
CA SER A 795 23.57 -3.22 -6.08
C SER A 795 23.49 -1.99 -7.00
N ALA A 796 22.31 -1.44 -7.19
CA ALA A 796 22.17 -0.07 -7.66
C ALA A 796 22.83 0.92 -6.70
N PHE A 797 23.07 2.15 -7.14
CA PHE A 797 23.56 3.22 -6.28
C PHE A 797 22.59 3.55 -5.15
N SER A 798 23.14 3.89 -3.99
CA SER A 798 22.42 4.50 -2.88
C SER A 798 21.77 5.82 -3.27
N ASN A 799 21.06 6.45 -2.34
CA ASN A 799 20.75 7.86 -2.46
C ASN A 799 22.05 8.68 -2.58
N GLU A 800 22.04 9.70 -3.45
CA GLU A 800 23.13 10.64 -3.61
C GLU A 800 23.20 11.60 -2.43
N VAL A 801 24.39 11.80 -1.87
CA VAL A 801 24.67 12.84 -0.88
C VAL A 801 25.80 13.73 -1.35
N CYS A 802 25.63 15.04 -1.24
CA CYS A 802 26.58 16.00 -1.74
C CYS A 802 27.00 16.99 -0.65
N ARG A 803 28.23 17.45 -0.74
CA ARG A 803 28.75 18.56 0.04
C ARG A 803 29.23 19.65 -0.90
N ASP A 804 28.93 20.93 -0.58
CA ASP A 804 29.55 22.09 -1.19
C ASP A 804 30.47 22.77 -0.19
N ASN A 805 31.40 23.57 -0.67
CA ASN A 805 32.35 24.29 0.17
C ASN A 805 31.72 25.52 0.81
N CYS A 806 32.04 25.78 2.09
CA CYS A 806 31.74 27.03 2.77
C CYS A 806 32.71 28.12 2.34
N ILE A 807 32.47 28.71 1.16
CA ILE A 807 33.36 29.72 0.57
C ILE A 807 33.34 31.03 1.37
N TYR A 808 34.49 31.63 1.53
CA TYR A 808 34.61 32.94 2.17
C TYR A 808 35.68 33.82 1.49
N PHE A 809 35.32 35.06 1.21
CA PHE A 809 36.23 36.08 0.69
C PHE A 809 35.68 37.47 1.01
N GLU A 810 36.37 38.23 1.81
CA GLU A 810 36.00 39.59 2.20
C GLU A 810 37.26 40.46 2.24
N LEU A 811 37.15 41.69 1.78
CA LEU A 811 38.25 42.62 1.71
C LEU A 811 38.01 43.82 2.62
N PRO A 812 39.04 44.24 3.35
CA PRO A 812 38.99 45.46 4.16
C PRO A 812 38.88 46.69 3.25
N ASN A 813 38.57 47.81 3.80
CA ASN A 813 38.52 49.09 3.08
C ASN A 813 39.65 50.06 3.43
N VAL A 814 40.64 49.67 4.24
CA VAL A 814 41.78 50.49 4.64
C VAL A 814 43.01 49.66 4.91
N PHE A 815 44.18 50.13 4.51
CA PHE A 815 45.45 49.58 4.97
C PHE A 815 46.50 50.71 5.07
N THR A 816 47.60 50.46 5.82
CA THR A 816 48.59 51.45 6.23
C THR A 816 50.01 50.93 5.95
N PRO A 817 50.54 51.03 4.69
CA PRO A 817 51.90 50.60 4.38
C PRO A 817 52.95 51.61 4.92
N ASN A 818 53.13 51.63 6.26
CA ASN A 818 54.00 52.54 7.00
C ASN A 818 55.18 51.82 7.67
N ASN A 819 55.32 50.50 7.43
CA ASN A 819 56.36 49.60 8.00
C ASN A 819 56.26 49.46 9.55
N ASP A 820 55.07 49.64 10.11
CA ASP A 820 54.82 49.21 11.48
C ASP A 820 54.46 47.70 11.51
N GLU A 821 54.05 47.18 12.69
CA GLU A 821 53.72 45.77 12.83
C GLU A 821 52.33 45.41 12.24
N TRP A 822 51.52 46.38 11.79
CA TRP A 822 50.10 46.19 11.46
C TRP A 822 49.74 46.75 10.08
N ASN A 823 48.90 46.01 9.33
CA ASN A 823 48.22 46.42 8.07
C ASN A 823 49.17 46.99 6.99
N ASN A 824 50.41 46.52 6.89
CA ASN A 824 51.36 46.96 5.88
C ASN A 824 51.01 46.51 4.44
N THR A 825 50.22 45.49 4.32
CA THR A 825 49.74 45.01 3.06
C THR A 825 48.19 44.90 3.09
N PHE A 826 47.59 45.13 1.91
CA PHE A 826 46.18 44.93 1.71
C PHE A 826 45.93 43.44 1.49
N ILE A 827 45.28 42.80 2.45
CA ILE A 827 44.96 41.36 2.46
C ILE A 827 43.51 41.15 2.82
N PRO A 828 42.89 40.04 2.34
CA PRO A 828 41.58 39.59 2.82
C PRO A 828 41.58 39.36 4.32
N CYS A 829 40.45 39.57 4.94
CA CYS A 829 40.34 39.48 6.38
C CYS A 829 38.95 39.06 6.83
N PRO A 830 38.81 37.91 7.47
CA PRO A 830 39.79 36.84 7.73
C PRO A 830 40.33 36.17 6.45
N GLU A 831 41.21 35.21 6.59
CA GLU A 831 41.85 34.48 5.52
C GLU A 831 40.81 33.87 4.56
N PRO A 832 40.95 34.02 3.24
CA PRO A 832 39.98 33.50 2.26
C PRO A 832 39.95 31.98 2.27
N ARG A 833 38.75 31.43 2.01
CA ARG A 833 38.54 29.95 1.99
C ARG A 833 38.01 29.49 0.67
N PHE A 834 38.54 28.38 0.22
CA PHE A 834 38.15 27.66 -1.01
C PHE A 834 38.24 28.54 -2.28
N VAL A 835 39.24 29.44 -2.30
CA VAL A 835 39.58 30.21 -3.51
C VAL A 835 40.47 29.37 -4.41
N LYS A 836 40.02 29.13 -5.63
CA LYS A 836 40.71 28.40 -6.67
C LYS A 836 41.69 29.27 -7.47
N SER A 837 41.25 30.46 -7.86
CA SER A 837 42.05 31.46 -8.52
C SER A 837 41.46 32.84 -8.29
N ILE A 838 42.29 33.86 -8.42
CA ILE A 838 41.86 35.25 -8.27
C ILE A 838 42.60 36.13 -9.28
N GLU A 839 41.90 37.07 -9.87
CA GLU A 839 42.45 38.22 -10.57
C GLU A 839 42.02 39.49 -9.84
N PHE A 840 43.01 40.17 -9.21
CA PHE A 840 42.77 41.37 -8.41
C PHE A 840 43.39 42.57 -9.08
N GLU A 841 42.61 43.62 -9.37
CA GLU A 841 43.02 44.81 -10.05
C GLU A 841 42.77 46.03 -9.16
N VAL A 842 43.78 46.94 -9.01
CA VAL A 842 43.66 48.17 -8.32
C VAL A 842 43.68 49.33 -9.31
N TYR A 843 42.79 50.26 -9.14
CA TYR A 843 42.60 51.44 -9.99
C TYR A 843 42.68 52.75 -9.21
N ASN A 844 43.25 53.77 -9.84
CA ASN A 844 43.15 55.10 -9.31
C ASN A 844 41.73 55.72 -9.48
N ARG A 845 41.50 56.89 -8.91
CA ARG A 845 40.20 57.62 -9.01
C ARG A 845 39.73 57.95 -10.45
N TRP A 846 40.62 57.83 -11.44
CA TRP A 846 40.29 58.07 -12.83
C TRP A 846 40.07 56.78 -13.62
N GLY A 847 40.01 55.63 -12.95
CA GLY A 847 39.81 54.33 -13.58
C GLY A 847 41.04 53.75 -14.28
N ARG A 848 42.24 54.29 -14.08
CA ARG A 848 43.49 53.74 -14.63
C ARG A 848 43.98 52.63 -13.73
N PRO A 849 44.27 51.42 -14.25
CA PRO A 849 44.85 50.33 -13.49
C PRO A 849 46.26 50.69 -13.01
N LEU A 850 46.53 50.37 -11.76
CA LEU A 850 47.80 50.57 -11.08
C LEU A 850 48.55 49.31 -10.82
N ARG A 851 47.86 48.26 -10.41
CA ARG A 851 48.41 46.96 -10.05
C ARG A 851 47.45 45.85 -10.43
N ILE A 852 47.97 44.76 -10.95
CA ILE A 852 47.26 43.52 -11.18
C ILE A 852 48.00 42.42 -10.42
N ILE A 853 47.28 41.63 -9.66
CA ILE A 853 47.78 40.50 -8.88
C ILE A 853 46.94 39.29 -9.28
N ASN A 854 47.60 38.23 -9.76
CA ASN A 854 46.95 37.01 -10.19
C ASN A 854 47.35 35.84 -9.32
N ASP A 855 46.43 34.95 -9.07
CA ASP A 855 46.65 33.66 -8.42
C ASP A 855 47.23 33.73 -7.00
N ASP A 856 47.17 34.88 -6.34
CA ASP A 856 47.46 35.03 -4.88
C ASP A 856 46.18 35.35 -4.14
N PRO A 857 45.52 34.38 -3.50
CA PRO A 857 44.28 34.61 -2.71
C PRO A 857 44.46 35.62 -1.57
N MET A 858 45.66 35.80 -1.05
CA MET A 858 45.99 36.77 -0.02
C MET A 858 46.19 38.19 -0.53
N ILE A 859 46.29 38.35 -1.88
CA ILE A 859 46.49 39.63 -2.55
C ILE A 859 47.84 40.30 -2.22
N ASN A 860 48.12 40.49 -0.95
CA ASN A 860 49.38 41.05 -0.45
C ASN A 860 49.82 42.36 -1.12
N TRP A 861 48.88 43.23 -1.50
CA TRP A 861 49.24 44.50 -2.13
C TRP A 861 49.86 45.45 -1.10
N ASP A 862 51.13 45.88 -1.38
CA ASP A 862 52.02 46.69 -0.57
C ASP A 862 51.86 48.17 -0.84
N GLY A 863 50.90 48.61 -1.66
CA GLY A 863 50.74 50.04 -2.02
C GLY A 863 51.71 50.54 -3.06
N LEU A 864 52.33 49.61 -3.85
CA LEU A 864 53.16 49.90 -5.02
C LEU A 864 52.37 49.73 -6.34
N ASP A 865 52.72 50.53 -7.35
CA ASP A 865 52.18 50.35 -8.72
C ASP A 865 52.89 49.16 -9.42
N GLN A 866 52.50 48.89 -10.67
CA GLN A 866 53.08 47.81 -11.46
C GLN A 866 54.59 48.01 -11.75
N SER A 867 55.13 49.27 -11.65
CA SER A 867 56.50 49.59 -11.85
C SER A 867 57.34 49.57 -10.54
N GLY A 868 56.72 49.28 -9.42
CA GLY A 868 57.31 49.23 -8.10
C GLY A 868 57.45 50.64 -7.41
N ASN A 869 56.72 51.65 -7.92
CA ASN A 869 56.71 52.96 -7.29
C ASN A 869 55.57 53.09 -6.27
N GLU A 870 55.80 53.81 -5.16
CA GLU A 870 54.80 54.09 -4.17
C GLU A 870 53.65 54.92 -4.73
N VAL A 871 52.39 54.41 -4.50
CA VAL A 871 51.21 55.22 -4.81
C VAL A 871 50.90 56.19 -3.69
N PRO A 872 50.44 57.42 -3.97
CA PRO A 872 50.11 58.43 -2.90
C PRO A 872 49.01 57.97 -1.94
N ALA A 873 48.99 58.44 -0.71
CA ALA A 873 47.86 58.27 0.18
C ALA A 873 46.57 58.76 -0.46
N GLY A 874 45.46 58.02 -0.29
CA GLY A 874 44.16 58.36 -0.90
C GLY A 874 43.25 57.18 -1.19
N TYR A 875 42.17 57.44 -1.91
CA TYR A 875 41.17 56.42 -2.30
C TYR A 875 41.55 55.76 -3.62
N TYR A 876 41.50 54.45 -3.61
CA TYR A 876 41.68 53.59 -4.75
C TYR A 876 40.48 52.70 -4.93
N PHE A 877 40.25 52.14 -6.10
CA PHE A 877 39.17 51.23 -6.38
C PHE A 877 39.73 49.89 -6.74
N TYR A 878 39.01 48.82 -6.41
CA TYR A 878 39.45 47.50 -6.81
C TYR A 878 38.36 46.75 -7.50
N LYS A 879 38.74 45.75 -8.32
CA LYS A 879 37.92 44.64 -8.82
C LYS A 879 38.70 43.36 -8.55
N ALA A 880 37.99 42.42 -7.92
CA ALA A 880 38.50 41.07 -7.69
C ALA A 880 37.55 40.09 -8.37
N ASP A 881 38.02 39.40 -9.42
CA ASP A 881 37.31 38.27 -10.02
C ASP A 881 37.89 37.00 -9.36
N VAL A 882 37.06 36.37 -8.56
CA VAL A 882 37.42 35.22 -7.72
C VAL A 882 36.70 33.98 -8.25
N ASP A 883 37.43 32.92 -8.53
CA ASP A 883 36.93 31.59 -8.82
C ASP A 883 37.10 30.73 -7.58
N PHE A 884 36.00 30.10 -7.11
CA PHE A 884 35.98 29.28 -5.93
C PHE A 884 35.87 27.81 -6.28
N PHE A 885 36.33 26.93 -5.40
CA PHE A 885 35.99 25.52 -5.42
C PHE A 885 34.53 25.33 -5.01
N ARG A 886 33.67 24.98 -5.97
CA ARG A 886 32.23 24.81 -5.76
C ARG A 886 31.74 23.51 -6.41
N LEU A 887 30.72 22.92 -5.82
CA LEU A 887 30.06 21.73 -6.33
C LEU A 887 29.44 21.99 -7.71
N ASN A 888 28.77 23.15 -7.88
CA ASN A 888 28.24 23.56 -9.16
C ASN A 888 29.25 24.53 -9.83
N PRO A 889 29.87 24.16 -10.96
CA PRO A 889 30.85 25.01 -11.64
C PRO A 889 30.28 26.36 -12.13
N GLU A 890 28.97 26.46 -12.36
CA GLU A 890 28.34 27.71 -12.79
C GLU A 890 28.35 28.77 -11.67
N ASP A 891 28.36 28.33 -10.40
CA ASP A 891 28.35 29.21 -9.22
C ASP A 891 29.75 29.54 -8.69
N SER A 892 30.80 29.08 -9.35
CA SER A 892 32.17 29.21 -8.85
C SER A 892 32.70 30.64 -8.93
N LYS A 893 32.25 31.46 -9.88
CA LYS A 893 32.84 32.76 -10.17
C LYS A 893 32.06 33.90 -9.52
N LYS A 894 32.76 34.73 -8.73
CA LYS A 894 32.21 35.95 -8.12
C LYS A 894 33.09 37.14 -8.37
N THR A 895 32.50 38.29 -8.71
CA THR A 895 33.21 39.57 -8.86
C THR A 895 32.93 40.46 -7.66
N PHE A 896 33.94 40.84 -6.95
CA PHE A 896 33.92 41.80 -5.84
C PHE A 896 34.43 43.14 -6.34
N LYS A 897 33.80 44.24 -5.97
CA LYS A 897 34.22 45.63 -6.28
C LYS A 897 34.09 46.49 -5.06
N GLY A 898 35.05 47.36 -4.87
CA GLY A 898 35.02 48.24 -3.69
C GLY A 898 36.09 49.36 -3.82
N TRP A 899 36.31 50.00 -2.68
CA TRP A 899 37.31 51.02 -2.53
C TRP A 899 38.28 50.73 -1.41
N ILE A 900 39.48 51.28 -1.52
CA ILE A 900 40.56 51.11 -0.58
C ILE A 900 41.04 52.51 -0.12
N TRP A 901 41.09 52.74 1.16
CA TRP A 901 41.78 53.92 1.70
C TRP A 901 43.25 53.53 2.04
N LEU A 902 44.17 54.06 1.30
CA LEU A 902 45.60 53.90 1.60
C LEU A 902 46.00 55.12 2.43
N ALA A 903 46.40 54.86 3.68
CA ALA A 903 46.94 55.86 4.59
C ALA A 903 48.44 55.56 4.84
N ARG A 904 49.26 56.61 4.85
CA ARG A 904 50.71 56.49 5.11
C ARG A 904 51.08 57.37 6.27
#